data_a6c6961affe7cd4d1519808822e48ec6
#
_entry.id   a6c6961affe7cd4d1519808822e48ec6
#
_cell.length_a   1.000
_cell.length_b   1.000
_cell.length_c   1.000
_cell.angle_alpha   90.00
_cell.angle_beta   90.00
_cell.angle_gamma   90.00
#
_symmetry.space_group_name_H-M   'P 1'
#
loop_
_entity.id
_entity.type
_entity.pdbx_description
1 polymer ?
#
loop_
_entity_poly.entity_id
_entity_poly.type
_entity_poly.pdbx_seq_one_letter_code
_entity_poly.pdbx_strand_id
1 'polypeptide(L)'
;MQIAYPSSFAASLHCRTVAVALMAATCIAKNAIAQSCLEIGLVPGTANVLELSQASHADRSTVAYRDFMKTAWFLPLQGDIFAGTPCVYENVRFWKISAADAALNHDPDTDLLTYLDMRIATNIIDARKAPPSVSAGTIDSLVINYQLSTNRSAGRFNPSATADVNGYTKGWYFNTGLAWNGNGRIARYESYALRQSVDSGTFLRLGDSITQPTALGESLQFAGLSWGIDRNLQPGNFAPVLPDVRSGNALSGPLQIFINDTLQFQQMLQTGVYDLRNVPAQQGFNSYSVRSLNALGNAVTVNREIYLPATLLPPGVQTWRVDVGLQRKEFFASNSNYQGPLIAVSYSAGLDHDTTLGARALVSQAASSASAAYDKRLSALWTGHIGLLTATTAVQRGSGLEVRMDGAGRQWRLLADWTQAFKPIPGLGEQAALVAQKLLRAQYSGVPNLSLGLTLTQSTRELKDAQTVATLSASSRIFDTGTVVSAGLTQTRANTIKQNYLTISLIVPLAPSVDKRSNSFYASKSSVDGTQLSRFQYASNGDTPESGNWGVGATKDSRNSLSVVDASWTRNTERFALDASARIGAQSSSAQASIRSGFVWTGGARFSTRPITGAFALVATGEKDIPVLFENRYAGHTNKSGLLLIPGLIPAGINRVRLDSTKWPINWTSSDIEKEVVPPRGAGVLVSFKINAQAWPIQTFLRPLQPGGQTFPVGTLVYASVNGDEKETVVDREGKIWIGELIPATMFTIHHKGLMCKFRLLVNNTIGEVASIQPDGCEKKK
;
A
#
# COMPACT_ATOMS: atom_id res chain seq x y z
N MET A 1 -54.93 -7.07 35.08
CA MET A 1 -54.36 -6.96 36.45
C MET A 1 -53.01 -6.30 36.29
N GLN A 2 -52.99 -5.01 36.58
CA GLN A 2 -51.80 -4.14 36.55
C GLN A 2 -50.82 -4.57 37.63
N ILE A 3 -49.54 -4.64 37.36
CA ILE A 3 -48.51 -4.38 38.34
C ILE A 3 -47.43 -3.50 37.70
N ALA A 4 -47.20 -2.38 38.37
CA ALA A 4 -46.40 -1.25 37.98
C ALA A 4 -44.88 -1.51 38.08
N TYR A 5 -44.15 -0.78 37.29
CA TYR A 5 -42.71 -0.56 37.38
C TYR A 5 -42.30 0.25 38.59
N PRO A 6 -41.09 0.07 39.09
CA PRO A 6 -40.35 1.13 39.72
C PRO A 6 -39.07 1.44 38.94
N SER A 7 -39.17 2.39 38.04
CA SER A 7 -38.02 3.05 37.41
C SER A 7 -37.62 4.28 38.22
N SER A 8 -36.78 4.15 39.22
CA SER A 8 -36.21 5.30 39.92
C SER A 8 -34.91 5.10 40.70
N PHE A 9 -34.30 3.90 40.65
CA PHE A 9 -33.11 3.64 41.49
C PHE A 9 -31.77 3.66 40.69
N ALA A 10 -31.78 3.59 39.37
CA ALA A 10 -30.55 3.56 38.57
C ALA A 10 -30.05 5.01 38.22
N ALA A 11 -30.92 5.99 38.17
CA ALA A 11 -30.55 7.35 37.80
C ALA A 11 -29.87 8.15 38.93
N SER A 12 -30.09 7.79 40.21
CA SER A 12 -29.52 8.53 41.34
C SER A 12 -28.08 8.14 41.69
N LEU A 13 -27.63 6.94 41.30
CA LEU A 13 -26.26 6.50 41.56
C LEU A 13 -25.23 7.05 40.57
N HIS A 14 -25.64 7.24 39.29
CA HIS A 14 -24.77 7.84 38.28
C HIS A 14 -24.58 9.33 38.47
N CYS A 15 -25.61 10.03 38.99
CA CYS A 15 -25.52 11.48 39.23
C CYS A 15 -24.63 11.80 40.44
N ARG A 16 -24.56 10.91 41.45
CA ARG A 16 -23.72 11.15 42.63
C ARG A 16 -22.23 10.86 42.37
N THR A 17 -21.89 9.88 41.53
CA THR A 17 -20.49 9.59 41.13
C THR A 17 -19.93 10.68 40.22
N VAL A 18 -20.71 11.21 39.31
CA VAL A 18 -20.29 12.32 38.43
C VAL A 18 -20.13 13.63 39.27
N ALA A 19 -20.98 13.89 40.23
CA ALA A 19 -20.85 15.08 41.09
C ALA A 19 -19.62 15.03 42.01
N VAL A 20 -19.24 13.86 42.50
CA VAL A 20 -18.02 13.67 43.32
C VAL A 20 -16.75 13.78 42.47
N ALA A 21 -16.75 13.25 41.23
CA ALA A 21 -15.64 13.44 40.32
C ALA A 21 -15.48 14.89 39.84
N LEU A 22 -16.59 15.63 39.62
CA LEU A 22 -16.57 17.03 39.29
C LEU A 22 -16.11 17.90 40.47
N MET A 23 -16.49 17.57 41.71
CA MET A 23 -16.00 18.28 42.91
C MET A 23 -14.51 17.97 43.17
N ALA A 24 -14.03 16.77 42.90
CA ALA A 24 -12.61 16.44 43.02
C ALA A 24 -11.77 17.16 41.95
N ALA A 25 -12.27 17.28 40.70
CA ALA A 25 -11.60 18.03 39.64
C ALA A 25 -11.59 19.55 39.90
N THR A 26 -12.69 20.11 40.46
CA THR A 26 -12.73 21.51 40.86
C THR A 26 -11.86 21.81 42.09
N CYS A 27 -11.70 20.89 43.04
CA CYS A 27 -10.78 21.04 44.16
C CYS A 27 -9.31 20.97 43.73
N ILE A 28 -8.95 20.07 42.78
CA ILE A 28 -7.59 19.98 42.22
C ILE A 28 -7.27 21.23 41.39
N ALA A 29 -8.20 21.69 40.54
CA ALA A 29 -8.03 22.92 39.80
C ALA A 29 -7.90 24.15 40.71
N LYS A 30 -8.69 24.26 41.77
CA LYS A 30 -8.56 25.39 42.71
C LYS A 30 -7.24 25.40 43.49
N ASN A 31 -6.65 24.24 43.80
CA ASN A 31 -5.36 24.19 44.48
C ASN A 31 -4.18 24.47 43.52
N ALA A 32 -4.33 24.22 42.24
CA ALA A 32 -3.30 24.56 41.21
C ALA A 32 -3.27 26.06 40.88
N ILE A 33 -4.32 26.82 41.22
CA ILE A 33 -4.54 28.22 40.81
C ILE A 33 -3.91 29.22 41.77
N ALA A 34 -3.53 28.82 42.98
CA ALA A 34 -2.83 29.64 43.96
C ALA A 34 -1.31 29.69 43.74
N GLN A 35 -0.82 29.19 42.65
CA GLN A 35 0.59 29.00 42.37
C GLN A 35 1.23 30.23 41.72
N SER A 36 2.51 30.48 42.02
CA SER A 36 3.28 31.58 41.49
C SER A 36 3.52 31.41 39.99
N CYS A 37 3.92 32.49 39.29
CA CYS A 37 4.25 32.45 37.90
C CYS A 37 5.36 31.42 37.58
N LEU A 38 6.25 31.15 38.51
CA LEU A 38 7.27 30.09 38.44
C LEU A 38 6.67 28.68 38.34
N GLU A 39 5.52 28.43 38.95
CA GLU A 39 4.86 27.11 38.89
C GLU A 39 4.03 26.93 37.64
N ILE A 40 3.73 28.00 36.93
CA ILE A 40 3.01 28.00 35.65
C ILE A 40 3.95 27.53 34.49
N GLY A 41 5.25 27.68 34.67
CA GLY A 41 6.22 27.09 33.74
C GLY A 41 6.15 25.57 33.64
N LEU A 42 5.32 24.95 34.50
CA LEU A 42 4.91 23.56 34.38
C LEU A 42 3.77 23.35 33.37
N VAL A 43 3.21 24.40 32.80
CA VAL A 43 2.27 24.27 31.69
C VAL A 43 3.09 24.36 30.41
N PRO A 44 3.49 23.26 29.85
CA PRO A 44 4.18 23.22 28.57
C PRO A 44 3.16 23.61 27.50
N GLY A 45 3.00 24.90 27.30
CA GLY A 45 2.22 25.37 26.19
C GLY A 45 3.09 25.44 24.94
N THR A 46 2.56 25.07 23.81
CA THR A 46 2.89 25.73 22.57
C THR A 46 2.37 27.18 22.69
N ALA A 47 2.91 28.12 21.94
CA ALA A 47 2.37 29.45 21.88
C ALA A 47 0.85 29.36 21.65
N ASN A 48 0.04 29.89 22.54
CA ASN A 48 -1.42 29.78 22.58
C ASN A 48 -1.98 28.36 22.70
N VAL A 49 -1.17 27.38 23.01
CA VAL A 49 -1.61 26.00 23.23
C VAL A 49 -1.41 25.68 24.70
N LEU A 50 -2.48 25.41 25.39
CA LEU A 50 -2.44 24.81 26.69
C LEU A 50 -2.23 23.33 26.53
N GLU A 51 -1.17 22.74 27.10
CA GLU A 51 -1.08 21.32 27.22
C GLU A 51 -2.10 20.81 28.22
N LEU A 52 -3.26 20.43 27.70
CA LEU A 52 -4.38 19.92 28.49
C LEU A 52 -4.20 18.46 28.88
N SER A 53 -3.03 17.88 28.69
CA SER A 53 -2.74 16.49 29.08
C SER A 53 -3.01 16.21 30.56
N GLN A 54 -2.83 17.22 31.43
CA GLN A 54 -3.18 17.11 32.86
C GLN A 54 -4.66 17.38 33.14
N ALA A 55 -5.36 18.07 32.24
CA ALA A 55 -6.81 18.30 32.31
C ALA A 55 -7.61 17.30 31.46
N SER A 56 -6.98 16.23 30.98
CA SER A 56 -7.56 15.24 30.06
C SER A 56 -8.78 14.47 30.60
N HIS A 57 -9.02 14.55 31.89
CA HIS A 57 -10.19 13.94 32.54
C HIS A 57 -11.39 14.91 32.69
N ALA A 58 -11.20 16.18 32.39
CA ALA A 58 -12.32 17.14 32.39
C ALA A 58 -12.96 17.09 31.00
N ASP A 59 -14.27 16.88 30.97
CA ASP A 59 -15.04 17.06 29.74
C ASP A 59 -14.88 18.49 29.25
N ARG A 60 -14.22 18.70 28.15
CA ARG A 60 -13.87 20.00 27.56
C ARG A 60 -15.10 20.84 27.21
N SER A 61 -16.28 20.24 27.16
CA SER A 61 -17.57 20.89 26.93
C SER A 61 -18.26 21.36 28.20
N THR A 62 -17.73 21.05 29.39
CA THR A 62 -18.37 21.29 30.66
C THR A 62 -18.06 22.67 31.23
N VAL A 63 -18.91 23.11 32.17
CA VAL A 63 -18.71 24.34 32.94
C VAL A 63 -17.39 24.33 33.73
N ALA A 64 -16.99 23.17 34.23
CA ALA A 64 -15.73 22.98 34.96
C ALA A 64 -14.49 23.28 34.08
N TYR A 65 -14.53 22.87 32.83
CA TYR A 65 -13.48 23.18 31.86
C TYR A 65 -13.40 24.68 31.56
N ARG A 66 -14.54 25.35 31.36
CA ARG A 66 -14.60 26.81 31.15
C ARG A 66 -14.07 27.58 32.35
N ASP A 67 -14.36 27.13 33.57
CA ASP A 67 -13.85 27.75 34.79
C ASP A 67 -12.34 27.52 34.95
N PHE A 68 -11.83 26.37 34.57
CA PHE A 68 -10.39 26.09 34.51
C PHE A 68 -9.70 27.04 33.52
N MET A 69 -10.24 27.21 32.31
CA MET A 69 -9.69 28.11 31.29
C MET A 69 -9.59 29.56 31.77
N LYS A 70 -10.53 30.06 32.56
CA LYS A 70 -10.50 31.41 33.14
C LYS A 70 -9.37 31.62 34.15
N THR A 71 -8.81 30.56 34.67
CA THR A 71 -7.79 30.61 35.72
C THR A 71 -6.40 30.22 35.23
N ALA A 72 -6.29 29.68 34.02
CA ALA A 72 -5.03 29.31 33.41
C ALA A 72 -4.25 30.51 32.85
N TRP A 73 -2.98 30.35 32.67
CA TRP A 73 -2.09 31.30 32.02
C TRP A 73 -1.72 30.83 30.64
N PHE A 74 -1.59 31.77 29.70
CA PHE A 74 -1.39 31.45 28.29
C PHE A 74 -0.26 32.28 27.71
N LEU A 75 0.39 31.70 26.71
CA LEU A 75 1.37 32.34 25.87
C LEU A 75 0.70 32.71 24.54
N PRO A 76 0.54 33.98 24.18
CA PRO A 76 -0.08 34.37 22.92
C PRO A 76 0.89 34.14 21.74
N LEU A 77 0.37 33.66 20.62
CA LEU A 77 1.11 33.53 19.35
C LEU A 77 1.38 34.88 18.69
N GLN A 78 0.49 35.85 18.88
CA GLN A 78 0.56 37.14 18.23
C GLN A 78 0.33 38.26 19.24
N GLY A 79 1.41 39.01 19.55
CA GLY A 79 1.34 40.24 20.33
C GLY A 79 0.71 40.13 21.71
N ASP A 80 0.62 41.26 22.38
CA ASP A 80 0.00 41.37 23.69
C ASP A 80 -1.52 41.62 23.50
N ILE A 81 -2.26 40.56 23.24
CA ILE A 81 -3.73 40.63 22.99
C ILE A 81 -4.56 40.54 24.25
N PHE A 82 -3.95 40.23 25.40
CA PHE A 82 -4.65 40.09 26.66
C PHE A 82 -4.46 41.32 27.54
N ALA A 83 -5.56 41.79 28.12
CA ALA A 83 -5.52 42.84 29.14
C ALA A 83 -5.06 42.25 30.47
N GLY A 84 -3.99 42.78 31.06
CA GLY A 84 -3.51 42.37 32.37
C GLY A 84 -1.98 42.37 32.49
N THR A 85 -1.49 42.07 33.68
CA THR A 85 -0.05 41.99 33.93
C THR A 85 0.44 40.61 33.60
N PRO A 86 1.35 40.46 32.62
CA PRO A 86 1.92 39.14 32.30
C PRO A 86 2.84 38.67 33.41
N CYS A 87 2.96 37.38 33.64
CA CYS A 87 4.04 36.81 34.39
C CYS A 87 5.17 36.36 33.48
N VAL A 88 6.41 36.36 33.96
CA VAL A 88 7.59 35.98 33.19
C VAL A 88 8.19 34.72 33.79
N TYR A 89 8.39 33.70 32.96
CA TYR A 89 9.08 32.51 33.30
C TYR A 89 10.08 32.18 32.16
N GLU A 90 11.36 31.95 32.47
CA GLU A 90 12.41 31.71 31.50
C GLU A 90 12.43 32.68 30.31
N ASN A 91 12.21 33.96 30.55
CA ASN A 91 12.10 35.01 29.53
C ASN A 91 10.87 34.93 28.62
N VAL A 92 9.91 34.07 28.89
CA VAL A 92 8.63 33.96 28.18
C VAL A 92 7.52 34.62 29.00
N ARG A 93 6.66 35.40 28.34
CA ARG A 93 5.52 36.10 28.98
C ARG A 93 4.26 35.26 28.87
N PHE A 94 3.59 35.07 29.98
CA PHE A 94 2.30 34.37 30.05
C PHE A 94 1.23 35.33 30.58
N TRP A 95 0.03 35.28 30.03
CA TRP A 95 -1.12 36.07 30.43
C TRP A 95 -2.20 35.21 31.06
N LYS A 96 -2.83 35.73 32.08
CA LYS A 96 -4.01 35.11 32.69
C LYS A 96 -5.24 35.57 31.93
N ILE A 97 -6.10 34.68 31.51
CA ILE A 97 -7.39 35.01 30.91
C ILE A 97 -8.29 35.63 31.97
N SER A 98 -8.76 36.85 31.71
CA SER A 98 -9.73 37.54 32.60
C SER A 98 -11.16 37.14 32.24
N ALA A 99 -12.10 37.39 33.16
CA ALA A 99 -13.53 37.16 32.90
C ALA A 99 -14.08 38.01 31.72
N ALA A 100 -13.35 39.07 31.30
CA ALA A 100 -13.69 39.87 30.14
C ALA A 100 -13.37 39.21 28.80
N ASP A 101 -12.52 38.12 28.81
CA ASP A 101 -12.13 37.40 27.60
C ASP A 101 -13.09 36.24 27.27
N ALA A 102 -14.40 36.47 27.53
CA ALA A 102 -15.44 35.45 27.23
C ALA A 102 -15.61 35.13 25.74
N ALA A 103 -14.88 35.83 24.86
CA ALA A 103 -14.85 35.59 23.43
C ALA A 103 -13.79 34.55 22.98
N LEU A 104 -13.05 33.96 23.93
CA LEU A 104 -12.07 32.93 23.59
C LEU A 104 -12.73 31.56 23.38
N ASN A 105 -12.44 30.97 22.27
CA ASN A 105 -12.82 29.60 21.95
C ASN A 105 -11.59 28.70 21.96
N HIS A 106 -11.73 27.55 22.60
CA HIS A 106 -10.71 26.50 22.57
C HIS A 106 -11.03 25.50 21.45
N ASP A 107 -10.09 25.33 20.53
CA ASP A 107 -10.14 24.28 19.51
C ASP A 107 -9.50 23.02 20.09
N PRO A 108 -10.29 21.98 20.39
CA PRO A 108 -9.77 20.73 20.95
C PRO A 108 -8.85 19.97 20.01
N ASP A 109 -8.87 20.27 18.70
CA ASP A 109 -8.07 19.57 17.71
C ASP A 109 -6.65 20.12 17.62
N THR A 110 -6.48 21.40 17.89
CA THR A 110 -5.17 22.06 17.87
C THR A 110 -4.68 22.45 19.24
N ASP A 111 -5.53 22.32 20.27
CA ASP A 111 -5.30 22.83 21.61
C ASP A 111 -5.06 24.35 21.65
N LEU A 112 -5.58 25.07 20.63
CA LEU A 112 -5.41 26.50 20.46
C LEU A 112 -6.58 27.25 21.05
N LEU A 113 -6.25 28.37 21.71
CA LEU A 113 -7.22 29.38 22.11
C LEU A 113 -7.32 30.45 21.03
N THR A 114 -8.52 30.69 20.54
CA THR A 114 -8.80 31.69 19.51
C THR A 114 -9.91 32.65 20.00
N TYR A 115 -9.84 33.92 19.62
CA TYR A 115 -11.00 34.78 19.73
C TYR A 115 -12.08 34.39 18.74
N LEU A 116 -13.34 34.40 19.16
CA LEU A 116 -14.48 34.01 18.31
C LEU A 116 -14.55 34.81 17.00
N ASP A 117 -14.07 36.06 17.01
CA ASP A 117 -14.07 36.96 15.85
C ASP A 117 -12.73 37.04 15.09
N MET A 118 -11.66 36.43 15.60
CA MET A 118 -10.37 36.40 14.90
C MET A 118 -10.30 35.22 13.91
N ARG A 119 -10.39 35.52 12.64
CA ARG A 119 -9.99 34.57 11.60
C ARG A 119 -8.46 34.53 11.56
N ILE A 120 -7.85 33.59 12.28
CA ILE A 120 -6.43 33.30 12.10
C ILE A 120 -6.23 32.82 10.67
N ALA A 121 -5.34 33.48 9.93
CA ALA A 121 -4.97 33.03 8.60
C ALA A 121 -4.35 31.64 8.72
N THR A 122 -5.09 30.64 8.31
CA THR A 122 -4.63 29.25 8.34
C THR A 122 -3.90 28.97 7.03
N ASN A 123 -2.65 28.57 7.11
CA ASN A 123 -1.91 28.15 5.94
C ASN A 123 -2.35 26.73 5.55
N ILE A 124 -2.90 26.57 4.36
CA ILE A 124 -3.34 25.28 3.84
C ILE A 124 -2.15 24.58 3.17
N ILE A 125 -1.89 23.35 3.59
CA ILE A 125 -0.87 22.48 2.99
C ILE A 125 -1.56 21.22 2.50
N ASP A 126 -1.53 20.98 1.20
CA ASP A 126 -1.99 19.70 0.61
C ASP A 126 -0.84 18.69 0.61
N ALA A 127 -0.97 17.64 1.41
CA ALA A 127 0.01 16.57 1.54
C ALA A 127 -0.15 15.49 0.47
N ARG A 128 -1.09 15.63 -0.46
CA ARG A 128 -1.30 14.69 -1.55
C ARG A 128 -0.09 14.70 -2.48
N LYS A 129 0.48 13.53 -2.72
CA LYS A 129 1.53 13.37 -3.73
C LYS A 129 0.91 13.39 -5.12
N ALA A 130 1.51 14.12 -6.04
CA ALA A 130 1.13 14.05 -7.43
C ALA A 130 1.20 12.60 -7.94
N PRO A 131 0.24 12.16 -8.79
CA PRO A 131 0.33 10.85 -9.39
C PRO A 131 1.62 10.75 -10.22
N PRO A 132 2.27 9.58 -10.26
CA PRO A 132 3.46 9.40 -11.07
C PRO A 132 3.09 9.55 -12.54
N SER A 133 3.88 10.30 -13.31
CA SER A 133 3.72 10.41 -14.75
C SER A 133 4.21 9.15 -15.46
N VAL A 134 3.57 8.80 -16.57
CA VAL A 134 4.02 7.66 -17.40
C VAL A 134 5.40 7.95 -17.96
N SER A 135 6.31 7.00 -17.83
CA SER A 135 7.65 7.12 -18.41
C SER A 135 7.59 7.22 -19.93
N ALA A 136 8.27 8.20 -20.47
CA ALA A 136 8.57 8.24 -21.90
C ALA A 136 9.41 6.99 -22.26
N GLY A 137 9.07 6.30 -23.37
CA GLY A 137 9.86 5.15 -23.84
C GLY A 137 9.16 3.81 -23.75
N THR A 138 7.83 3.79 -23.80
CA THR A 138 7.11 2.54 -24.08
C THR A 138 7.50 1.99 -25.46
N ILE A 139 7.72 0.68 -25.53
CA ILE A 139 8.14 -0.03 -26.73
C ILE A 139 7.08 -1.01 -27.19
N ASP A 140 6.93 -1.15 -28.49
CA ASP A 140 6.05 -2.16 -29.08
C ASP A 140 6.53 -3.55 -28.71
N SER A 141 5.57 -4.41 -28.37
CA SER A 141 5.89 -5.76 -27.90
C SER A 141 4.81 -6.76 -28.24
N LEU A 142 5.26 -8.03 -28.41
CA LEU A 142 4.40 -9.19 -28.45
C LEU A 142 4.87 -10.16 -27.34
N VAL A 143 3.97 -10.55 -26.47
CA VAL A 143 4.22 -11.48 -25.38
C VAL A 143 3.30 -12.67 -25.52
N ILE A 144 3.85 -13.87 -25.50
CA ILE A 144 3.08 -15.12 -25.45
C ILE A 144 3.41 -15.83 -24.15
N ASN A 145 2.50 -15.77 -23.19
CA ASN A 145 2.58 -16.60 -22.00
C ASN A 145 1.90 -17.93 -22.28
N TYR A 146 2.48 -19.02 -21.82
CA TYR A 146 1.87 -20.34 -21.96
C TYR A 146 2.05 -21.16 -20.69
N GLN A 147 1.08 -22.04 -20.47
CA GLN A 147 1.13 -23.08 -19.45
C GLN A 147 0.79 -24.41 -20.12
N LEU A 148 1.63 -25.37 -19.94
CA LEU A 148 1.37 -26.77 -20.27
C LEU A 148 1.21 -27.52 -18.96
N SER A 149 0.15 -28.28 -18.83
CA SER A 149 -0.11 -29.07 -17.64
C SER A 149 -0.64 -30.46 -18.01
N THR A 150 -0.36 -31.41 -17.16
CA THR A 150 -0.93 -32.75 -17.24
C THR A 150 -1.41 -33.18 -15.86
N ASN A 151 -2.55 -33.79 -15.81
CA ASN A 151 -3.09 -34.41 -14.62
C ASN A 151 -3.36 -35.90 -14.89
N ARG A 152 -2.80 -36.76 -14.06
CA ARG A 152 -3.13 -38.19 -14.06
C ARG A 152 -4.11 -38.46 -12.94
N SER A 153 -5.29 -38.93 -13.25
CA SER A 153 -6.32 -39.32 -12.29
C SER A 153 -7.01 -40.59 -12.74
N ALA A 154 -7.22 -41.53 -11.84
CA ALA A 154 -7.82 -42.84 -12.16
C ALA A 154 -7.17 -43.57 -13.36
N GLY A 155 -5.85 -43.50 -13.45
CA GLY A 155 -5.08 -44.12 -14.51
C GLY A 155 -5.04 -43.41 -15.87
N ARG A 156 -5.84 -42.32 -16.02
CA ARG A 156 -5.91 -41.55 -17.29
C ARG A 156 -5.06 -40.29 -17.20
N PHE A 157 -4.37 -39.96 -18.27
CA PHE A 157 -3.66 -38.69 -18.44
C PHE A 157 -4.58 -37.69 -19.13
N ASN A 158 -4.71 -36.54 -18.53
CA ASN A 158 -5.50 -35.42 -19.04
C ASN A 158 -4.56 -34.23 -19.28
N PRO A 159 -3.98 -34.09 -20.45
CA PRO A 159 -3.17 -32.94 -20.78
C PRO A 159 -4.04 -31.70 -20.98
N SER A 160 -3.50 -30.55 -20.65
CA SER A 160 -4.14 -29.26 -20.92
C SER A 160 -3.09 -28.20 -21.21
N ALA A 161 -3.48 -27.21 -21.98
CA ALA A 161 -2.62 -26.07 -22.29
C ALA A 161 -3.44 -24.77 -22.23
N THR A 162 -2.81 -23.70 -21.77
CA THR A 162 -3.33 -22.33 -21.91
C THR A 162 -2.28 -21.46 -22.55
N ALA A 163 -2.72 -20.48 -23.32
CA ALA A 163 -1.86 -19.46 -23.90
C ALA A 163 -2.53 -18.10 -23.84
N ASP A 164 -1.80 -17.09 -23.35
CA ASP A 164 -2.19 -15.69 -23.40
C ASP A 164 -1.28 -14.97 -24.39
N VAL A 165 -1.86 -14.51 -25.48
CA VAL A 165 -1.18 -13.72 -26.50
C VAL A 165 -1.47 -12.26 -26.23
N ASN A 166 -0.44 -11.49 -25.91
CA ASN A 166 -0.52 -10.10 -25.53
C ASN A 166 0.30 -9.24 -26.49
N GLY A 167 -0.28 -8.16 -26.96
CA GLY A 167 0.41 -7.17 -27.77
C GLY A 167 0.31 -5.78 -27.14
N TYR A 168 1.36 -4.98 -27.28
CA TYR A 168 1.32 -3.57 -26.91
C TYR A 168 1.89 -2.74 -28.05
N THR A 169 1.11 -1.79 -28.55
CA THR A 169 1.53 -0.85 -29.59
C THR A 169 0.75 0.46 -29.53
N LYS A 170 1.41 1.59 -29.70
CA LYS A 170 0.80 2.94 -29.75
C LYS A 170 -0.17 3.24 -28.60
N GLY A 171 0.15 2.76 -27.39
CA GLY A 171 -0.69 2.97 -26.20
C GLY A 171 -1.88 2.03 -26.07
N TRP A 172 -2.04 1.05 -26.97
CA TRP A 172 -3.04 0.00 -26.86
C TRP A 172 -2.41 -1.31 -26.43
N TYR A 173 -3.04 -1.94 -25.45
CA TYR A 173 -2.76 -3.31 -25.03
C TYR A 173 -3.83 -4.24 -25.58
N PHE A 174 -3.44 -5.30 -26.25
CA PHE A 174 -4.30 -6.35 -26.79
C PHE A 174 -4.06 -7.65 -26.03
N ASN A 175 -5.11 -8.38 -25.73
CA ASN A 175 -5.02 -9.69 -25.10
C ASN A 175 -5.95 -10.67 -25.80
N THR A 176 -5.49 -11.90 -25.99
CA THR A 176 -6.32 -13.05 -26.36
C THR A 176 -5.88 -14.27 -25.57
N GLY A 177 -6.80 -14.82 -24.80
CA GLY A 177 -6.59 -16.02 -24.00
C GLY A 177 -7.22 -17.26 -24.63
N LEU A 178 -6.43 -18.32 -24.74
CA LEU A 178 -6.78 -19.61 -25.33
C LEU A 178 -6.58 -20.73 -24.32
N ALA A 179 -7.47 -21.70 -24.28
CA ALA A 179 -7.37 -22.90 -23.47
C ALA A 179 -7.68 -24.14 -24.28
N TRP A 180 -6.87 -25.19 -24.09
CA TRP A 180 -7.07 -26.51 -24.62
C TRP A 180 -7.12 -27.52 -23.47
N ASN A 181 -8.13 -28.37 -23.44
CA ASN A 181 -8.38 -29.31 -22.35
C ASN A 181 -8.12 -30.78 -22.70
N GLY A 182 -7.32 -31.05 -23.74
CA GLY A 182 -7.01 -32.40 -24.17
C GLY A 182 -8.05 -33.06 -25.07
N ASN A 183 -9.26 -32.52 -25.19
CA ASN A 183 -10.36 -33.11 -25.96
C ASN A 183 -10.44 -32.61 -27.43
N GLY A 184 -9.35 -32.06 -27.93
CA GLY A 184 -9.26 -31.60 -29.32
C GLY A 184 -9.87 -30.22 -29.62
N ARG A 185 -10.57 -29.61 -28.66
CA ARG A 185 -11.17 -28.27 -28.83
C ARG A 185 -10.36 -27.20 -28.13
N ILE A 186 -10.08 -26.12 -28.84
CA ILE A 186 -9.50 -24.90 -28.26
C ILE A 186 -10.64 -23.94 -27.95
N ALA A 187 -10.73 -23.54 -26.70
CA ALA A 187 -11.69 -22.53 -26.23
C ALA A 187 -10.96 -21.18 -26.06
N ARG A 188 -11.58 -20.13 -26.58
CA ARG A 188 -11.16 -18.77 -26.32
C ARG A 188 -11.84 -18.28 -25.04
N TYR A 189 -11.10 -17.92 -24.01
CA TYR A 189 -11.72 -17.46 -22.77
C TYR A 189 -11.88 -15.94 -22.69
N GLU A 190 -10.97 -15.14 -23.26
CA GLU A 190 -11.20 -13.70 -23.41
C GLU A 190 -10.43 -13.10 -24.58
N SER A 191 -10.93 -12.02 -25.15
CA SER A 191 -10.19 -11.20 -26.10
C SER A 191 -10.63 -9.74 -25.95
N TYR A 192 -9.66 -8.85 -25.77
CA TYR A 192 -9.95 -7.43 -25.63
C TYR A 192 -8.76 -6.54 -26.04
N ALA A 193 -9.09 -5.29 -26.35
CA ALA A 193 -8.15 -4.19 -26.46
C ALA A 193 -8.37 -3.23 -25.29
N LEU A 194 -7.29 -2.72 -24.71
CA LEU A 194 -7.31 -1.84 -23.54
C LEU A 194 -6.40 -0.64 -23.79
N ARG A 195 -6.92 0.56 -23.56
CA ARG A 195 -6.15 1.78 -23.50
C ARG A 195 -6.30 2.40 -22.12
N GLN A 196 -5.19 2.80 -21.53
CA GLN A 196 -5.16 3.40 -20.19
C GLN A 196 -4.45 4.76 -20.24
N SER A 197 -4.98 5.73 -19.52
CA SER A 197 -4.36 7.02 -19.27
C SER A 197 -4.08 7.14 -17.78
N VAL A 198 -2.80 7.08 -17.39
CA VAL A 198 -2.38 7.23 -15.99
C VAL A 198 -2.67 8.63 -15.48
N ASP A 199 -2.47 9.67 -16.34
CA ASP A 199 -2.67 11.07 -15.95
C ASP A 199 -4.12 11.39 -15.60
N SER A 200 -5.09 10.80 -16.31
CA SER A 200 -6.53 10.98 -16.04
C SER A 200 -7.12 9.87 -15.18
N GLY A 201 -6.38 8.79 -14.90
CA GLY A 201 -6.88 7.62 -14.19
C GLY A 201 -7.96 6.84 -14.94
N THR A 202 -8.11 7.05 -16.27
CA THR A 202 -9.18 6.44 -17.06
C THR A 202 -8.71 5.25 -17.87
N PHE A 203 -9.63 4.36 -18.18
CA PHE A 203 -9.41 3.25 -19.09
C PHE A 203 -10.55 3.14 -20.12
N LEU A 204 -10.23 2.63 -21.28
CA LEU A 204 -11.16 2.20 -22.32
C LEU A 204 -10.82 0.77 -22.71
N ARG A 205 -11.78 -0.14 -22.54
CA ARG A 205 -11.65 -1.56 -22.90
C ARG A 205 -12.70 -1.92 -23.96
N LEU A 206 -12.27 -2.51 -25.05
CA LEU A 206 -13.10 -2.99 -26.16
C LEU A 206 -12.97 -4.51 -26.25
N GLY A 207 -14.05 -5.24 -26.27
CA GLY A 207 -14.07 -6.70 -26.29
C GLY A 207 -14.63 -7.32 -25.01
N ASP A 208 -14.12 -8.51 -24.65
CA ASP A 208 -14.62 -9.23 -23.46
C ASP A 208 -14.31 -8.47 -22.17
N SER A 209 -15.31 -8.34 -21.32
CA SER A 209 -15.25 -7.65 -20.04
C SER A 209 -16.21 -8.27 -19.02
N ILE A 210 -16.13 -7.78 -17.78
CA ILE A 210 -17.06 -8.14 -16.71
C ILE A 210 -17.59 -6.86 -16.07
N THR A 211 -18.88 -6.80 -15.77
CA THR A 211 -19.49 -5.63 -15.13
C THR A 211 -18.99 -5.44 -13.71
N GLN A 212 -19.12 -4.24 -13.18
CA GLN A 212 -19.02 -4.04 -11.73
C GLN A 212 -20.07 -4.89 -11.00
N PRO A 213 -19.76 -5.44 -9.81
CA PRO A 213 -20.73 -6.19 -9.04
C PRO A 213 -21.96 -5.35 -8.70
N THR A 214 -23.15 -5.95 -8.77
CA THR A 214 -24.37 -5.36 -8.21
C THR A 214 -24.29 -5.24 -6.68
N ALA A 215 -25.29 -4.65 -6.04
CA ALA A 215 -25.37 -4.63 -4.58
C ALA A 215 -25.40 -6.04 -3.95
N LEU A 216 -25.92 -7.03 -4.67
CA LEU A 216 -25.90 -8.44 -4.25
C LEU A 216 -24.57 -9.17 -4.55
N GLY A 217 -23.55 -8.46 -5.05
CA GLY A 217 -22.24 -9.03 -5.36
C GLY A 217 -22.18 -9.79 -6.70
N GLU A 218 -23.21 -9.76 -7.52
CA GLU A 218 -23.28 -10.47 -8.80
C GLU A 218 -22.72 -9.62 -9.94
N SER A 219 -22.00 -10.23 -10.87
CA SER A 219 -21.44 -9.61 -12.08
C SER A 219 -21.80 -10.41 -13.31
N LEU A 220 -21.93 -9.73 -14.45
CA LEU A 220 -22.18 -10.36 -15.75
C LEU A 220 -20.97 -10.21 -16.66
N GLN A 221 -20.67 -11.27 -17.39
CA GLN A 221 -19.66 -11.23 -18.45
C GLN A 221 -20.32 -10.76 -19.75
N PHE A 222 -19.60 -9.97 -20.52
CA PHE A 222 -20.09 -9.41 -21.77
C PHE A 222 -18.94 -9.10 -22.73
N ALA A 223 -19.25 -8.88 -23.99
CA ALA A 223 -18.34 -8.26 -24.93
C ALA A 223 -18.93 -6.95 -25.44
N GLY A 224 -18.11 -5.92 -25.47
CA GLY A 224 -18.51 -4.58 -25.85
C GLY A 224 -17.52 -3.54 -25.45
N LEU A 225 -18.00 -2.43 -24.92
CA LEU A 225 -17.24 -1.30 -24.46
C LEU A 225 -17.35 -1.18 -22.94
N SER A 226 -16.19 -1.05 -22.27
CA SER A 226 -16.08 -0.59 -20.88
C SER A 226 -15.25 0.68 -20.84
N TRP A 227 -15.78 1.73 -20.24
CA TRP A 227 -15.08 3.00 -20.06
C TRP A 227 -15.31 3.52 -18.66
N GLY A 228 -14.23 4.00 -18.02
CA GLY A 228 -14.35 4.45 -16.65
C GLY A 228 -13.02 4.82 -15.99
N ILE A 229 -13.09 4.98 -14.67
CA ILE A 229 -11.92 5.22 -13.82
C ILE A 229 -11.40 3.90 -13.28
N ASP A 230 -10.09 3.68 -13.42
CA ASP A 230 -9.35 2.59 -12.78
C ASP A 230 -8.54 3.14 -11.62
N ARG A 231 -8.96 2.82 -10.39
CA ARG A 231 -8.28 3.27 -9.16
C ARG A 231 -6.80 2.86 -9.11
N ASN A 232 -6.44 1.76 -9.76
CA ASN A 232 -5.05 1.27 -9.76
C ASN A 232 -4.11 2.13 -10.60
N LEU A 233 -4.64 2.97 -11.49
CA LEU A 233 -3.81 3.90 -12.29
C LEU A 233 -3.31 5.09 -11.45
N GLN A 234 -4.08 5.47 -10.43
CA GLN A 234 -3.75 6.59 -9.54
C GLN A 234 -3.98 6.20 -8.07
N PRO A 235 -3.26 5.20 -7.54
CA PRO A 235 -3.52 4.70 -6.19
C PRO A 235 -3.41 5.79 -5.12
N GLY A 236 -2.55 6.78 -5.30
CA GLY A 236 -2.41 7.91 -4.37
C GLY A 236 -3.66 8.78 -4.26
N ASN A 237 -4.42 8.97 -5.35
CA ASN A 237 -5.66 9.75 -5.33
C ASN A 237 -6.81 9.02 -4.64
N PHE A 238 -6.80 7.69 -4.68
CA PHE A 238 -7.81 6.83 -4.06
C PHE A 238 -7.38 6.26 -2.72
N ALA A 239 -6.13 6.52 -2.29
CA ALA A 239 -5.69 6.18 -0.94
C ALA A 239 -6.59 6.90 0.07
N PRO A 240 -7.01 6.22 1.16
CA PRO A 240 -7.66 6.90 2.25
C PRO A 240 -6.78 8.04 2.75
N VAL A 241 -7.43 9.14 3.14
CA VAL A 241 -6.75 10.29 3.71
C VAL A 241 -7.25 10.54 5.13
N LEU A 242 -6.40 11.10 5.97
CA LEU A 242 -6.84 11.59 7.27
C LEU A 242 -7.84 12.75 7.05
N PRO A 243 -8.78 12.98 7.96
CA PRO A 243 -9.49 14.28 8.05
C PRO A 243 -8.48 15.41 8.13
N ASP A 244 -8.91 16.62 7.81
CA ASP A 244 -8.06 17.81 7.90
C ASP A 244 -7.41 17.89 9.28
N VAL A 245 -6.08 17.89 9.30
CA VAL A 245 -5.28 17.91 10.52
C VAL A 245 -4.84 19.34 10.78
N ARG A 246 -5.47 19.98 11.75
CA ARG A 246 -5.03 21.30 12.21
C ARG A 246 -3.91 21.15 13.22
N SER A 247 -2.89 21.97 13.08
CA SER A 247 -1.77 22.01 14.01
C SER A 247 -1.18 23.41 14.07
N GLY A 248 -0.65 23.77 15.23
CA GLY A 248 0.08 25.01 15.43
C GLY A 248 1.57 24.74 15.58
N ASN A 249 2.41 25.54 14.94
CA ASN A 249 3.85 25.54 15.13
C ASN A 249 4.24 26.85 15.83
N ALA A 250 4.65 26.76 17.08
CA ALA A 250 4.94 27.95 17.88
C ALA A 250 6.33 28.54 17.56
N LEU A 251 7.24 27.72 17.08
CA LEU A 251 8.55 28.11 16.56
C LEU A 251 8.72 27.56 15.14
N SER A 252 9.53 28.24 14.35
CA SER A 252 9.93 27.69 13.05
C SER A 252 10.65 26.36 13.24
N GLY A 253 10.11 25.31 12.64
CA GLY A 253 10.63 23.96 12.82
C GLY A 253 9.87 22.90 12.03
N PRO A 254 10.23 21.62 12.19
CA PRO A 254 9.58 20.55 11.49
C PRO A 254 8.18 20.25 12.06
N LEU A 255 7.19 20.23 11.19
CA LEU A 255 5.91 19.58 11.44
C LEU A 255 5.97 18.17 10.85
N GLN A 256 5.73 17.18 11.68
CA GLN A 256 5.83 15.77 11.30
C GLN A 256 4.51 15.05 11.60
N ILE A 257 4.10 14.19 10.66
CA ILE A 257 2.96 13.28 10.87
C ILE A 257 3.46 11.84 10.72
N PHE A 258 3.25 11.07 11.77
CA PHE A 258 3.50 9.64 11.78
C PHE A 258 2.17 8.92 11.71
N ILE A 259 2.08 7.87 10.89
CA ILE A 259 0.93 6.96 10.81
C ILE A 259 1.46 5.55 11.05
N ASN A 260 0.91 4.86 12.06
CA ASN A 260 1.37 3.55 12.50
C ASN A 260 2.89 3.53 12.72
N ASP A 261 3.39 4.54 13.43
CA ASP A 261 4.80 4.79 13.75
C ASP A 261 5.73 5.04 12.53
N THR A 262 5.15 5.19 11.34
CA THR A 262 5.91 5.50 10.12
C THR A 262 5.74 6.97 9.75
N LEU A 263 6.85 7.69 9.53
CA LEU A 263 6.83 9.08 9.08
C LEU A 263 6.21 9.19 7.68
N GLN A 264 5.05 9.82 7.57
CA GLN A 264 4.34 10.02 6.31
C GLN A 264 4.51 11.41 5.72
N PHE A 265 4.62 12.41 6.59
CA PHE A 265 4.76 13.80 6.19
C PHE A 265 5.78 14.51 7.10
N GLN A 266 6.63 15.30 6.47
CA GLN A 266 7.53 16.22 7.19
C GLN A 266 7.78 17.46 6.34
N GLN A 267 7.61 18.63 6.95
CA GLN A 267 7.94 19.89 6.32
C GLN A 267 8.46 20.88 7.37
N MET A 268 9.48 21.67 7.01
CA MET A 268 9.93 22.80 7.83
C MET A 268 8.93 23.94 7.65
N LEU A 269 8.28 24.33 8.72
CA LEU A 269 7.26 25.38 8.72
C LEU A 269 7.68 26.52 9.62
N GLN A 270 7.21 27.70 9.30
CA GLN A 270 7.37 28.88 10.13
C GLN A 270 6.35 28.85 11.27
N THR A 271 6.44 29.79 12.21
CA THR A 271 5.44 29.99 13.25
C THR A 271 4.08 30.28 12.63
N GLY A 272 3.05 29.59 13.06
CA GLY A 272 1.68 29.78 12.55
C GLY A 272 0.79 28.58 12.71
N VAL A 273 -0.46 28.74 12.27
CA VAL A 273 -1.47 27.67 12.23
C VAL A 273 -1.55 27.09 10.82
N TYR A 274 -1.59 25.79 10.75
CA TYR A 274 -1.57 25.03 9.52
C TYR A 274 -2.74 24.05 9.47
N ASP A 275 -3.38 23.99 8.32
CA ASP A 275 -4.42 23.01 7.98
C ASP A 275 -3.83 22.04 6.94
N LEU A 276 -3.44 20.86 7.40
CA LEU A 276 -2.88 19.82 6.53
C LEU A 276 -4.02 18.98 5.98
N ARG A 277 -4.14 19.00 4.67
CA ARG A 277 -5.18 18.28 3.94
C ARG A 277 -4.61 17.08 3.21
N ASN A 278 -5.46 16.09 3.01
CA ASN A 278 -5.16 14.92 2.18
C ASN A 278 -3.90 14.15 2.61
N VAL A 279 -3.61 14.09 3.91
CA VAL A 279 -2.49 13.29 4.42
C VAL A 279 -2.78 11.82 4.12
N PRO A 280 -1.96 11.14 3.29
CA PRO A 280 -2.21 9.76 2.91
C PRO A 280 -2.14 8.82 4.12
N ALA A 281 -3.13 7.94 4.25
CA ALA A 281 -3.21 6.95 5.32
C ALA A 281 -3.43 5.55 4.75
N GLN A 282 -3.42 4.54 5.62
CA GLN A 282 -3.70 3.16 5.22
C GLN A 282 -5.19 2.85 5.38
N GLN A 283 -5.69 1.94 4.55
CA GLN A 283 -7.03 1.40 4.75
C GLN A 283 -7.08 0.59 6.05
N GLY A 284 -8.13 0.78 6.83
CA GLY A 284 -8.32 0.10 8.10
C GLY A 284 -8.06 1.00 9.31
N PHE A 285 -7.70 0.41 10.44
CA PHE A 285 -7.35 1.13 11.65
C PHE A 285 -5.98 1.81 11.50
N ASN A 286 -5.90 3.09 11.90
CA ASN A 286 -4.69 3.87 11.93
C ASN A 286 -4.53 4.55 13.29
N SER A 287 -3.33 4.49 13.84
CA SER A 287 -2.88 5.37 14.92
C SER A 287 -2.00 6.43 14.28
N TYR A 288 -2.36 7.69 14.40
CA TYR A 288 -1.53 8.76 13.87
C TYR A 288 -1.13 9.77 14.95
N SER A 289 0.06 10.32 14.81
CA SER A 289 0.59 11.33 15.69
C SER A 289 1.08 12.54 14.90
N VAL A 290 0.72 13.71 15.40
CA VAL A 290 1.19 15.00 14.88
C VAL A 290 2.22 15.53 15.84
N ARG A 291 3.43 15.80 15.37
CA ARG A 291 4.53 16.34 16.18
C ARG A 291 4.89 17.73 15.68
N SER A 292 4.85 18.70 16.56
CA SER A 292 5.21 20.10 16.32
C SER A 292 6.12 20.61 17.43
N LEU A 293 6.64 21.84 17.31
CA LEU A 293 7.43 22.47 18.34
C LEU A 293 6.58 23.49 19.12
N ASN A 294 6.67 23.43 20.45
CA ASN A 294 6.10 24.46 21.31
C ASN A 294 7.00 25.69 21.39
N ALA A 295 6.56 26.72 22.12
CA ALA A 295 7.28 27.97 22.29
C ALA A 295 8.65 27.82 22.99
N LEU A 296 8.85 26.75 23.74
CA LEU A 296 10.09 26.42 24.42
C LEU A 296 11.04 25.57 23.56
N GLY A 297 10.66 25.26 22.31
CA GLY A 297 11.43 24.39 21.43
C GLY A 297 11.27 22.89 21.69
N ASN A 298 10.41 22.50 22.63
CA ASN A 298 10.14 21.11 22.93
C ASN A 298 9.15 20.53 21.90
N ALA A 299 9.34 19.26 21.57
CA ALA A 299 8.41 18.55 20.68
C ALA A 299 7.12 18.17 21.43
N VAL A 300 6.00 18.66 20.94
CA VAL A 300 4.66 18.24 21.36
C VAL A 300 4.13 17.21 20.40
N THR A 301 3.54 16.14 20.93
CA THR A 301 2.98 15.05 20.12
C THR A 301 1.53 14.82 20.51
N VAL A 302 0.63 14.96 19.54
CA VAL A 302 -0.80 14.67 19.69
C VAL A 302 -1.08 13.34 19.01
N ASN A 303 -1.57 12.35 19.76
CA ASN A 303 -1.89 11.01 19.25
C ASN A 303 -3.39 10.87 19.06
N ARG A 304 -3.80 10.28 17.93
CA ARG A 304 -5.20 10.01 17.60
C ARG A 304 -5.34 8.64 16.91
N GLU A 305 -6.53 8.10 17.00
CA GLU A 305 -6.89 6.82 16.35
C GLU A 305 -8.06 7.06 15.40
N ILE A 306 -8.00 6.44 14.22
CA ILE A 306 -9.05 6.56 13.21
C ILE A 306 -9.20 5.26 12.42
N TYR A 307 -10.42 4.91 12.09
CA TYR A 307 -10.76 3.83 11.16
C TYR A 307 -11.15 4.41 9.79
N LEU A 308 -10.49 3.94 8.73
CA LEU A 308 -10.68 4.36 7.34
C LEU A 308 -11.11 3.16 6.49
N PRO A 309 -12.40 2.94 6.25
CA PRO A 309 -12.88 1.83 5.43
C PRO A 309 -12.64 2.09 3.94
N ALA A 310 -12.65 1.01 3.14
CA ALA A 310 -12.50 1.10 1.68
C ALA A 310 -13.68 1.78 0.97
N THR A 311 -14.81 1.92 1.64
CA THR A 311 -16.05 2.48 1.08
C THR A 311 -16.04 4.00 1.05
N LEU A 312 -15.29 4.65 1.95
CA LEU A 312 -15.15 6.10 1.97
C LEU A 312 -14.11 6.55 0.94
N LEU A 313 -14.52 7.43 0.04
CA LEU A 313 -13.64 8.09 -0.92
C LEU A 313 -13.15 9.42 -0.36
N PRO A 314 -11.91 9.83 -0.67
CA PRO A 314 -11.43 11.17 -0.33
C PRO A 314 -12.33 12.28 -0.90
N PRO A 315 -12.37 13.47 -0.29
CA PRO A 315 -13.17 14.59 -0.76
C PRO A 315 -12.90 14.94 -2.23
N GLY A 316 -13.96 15.12 -3.02
CA GLY A 316 -13.89 15.47 -4.42
C GLY A 316 -13.43 14.33 -5.36
N VAL A 317 -13.07 13.17 -4.81
CA VAL A 317 -12.70 12.00 -5.61
C VAL A 317 -13.95 11.29 -6.09
N GLN A 318 -13.98 10.98 -7.38
CA GLN A 318 -15.10 10.30 -8.05
C GLN A 318 -14.62 9.03 -8.73
N THR A 319 -15.47 8.02 -8.76
CA THR A 319 -15.29 6.83 -9.59
C THR A 319 -16.54 6.60 -10.40
N TRP A 320 -16.35 6.30 -11.66
CA TRP A 320 -17.48 5.96 -12.54
C TRP A 320 -17.04 4.92 -13.57
N ARG A 321 -17.99 4.15 -14.02
CA ARG A 321 -17.79 3.20 -15.10
C ARG A 321 -19.09 2.99 -15.87
N VAL A 322 -18.98 2.89 -17.19
CA VAL A 322 -20.05 2.56 -18.13
C VAL A 322 -19.63 1.33 -18.90
N ASP A 323 -20.48 0.34 -18.92
CA ASP A 323 -20.34 -0.91 -19.66
C ASP A 323 -21.51 -1.04 -20.63
N VAL A 324 -21.24 -1.28 -21.93
CA VAL A 324 -22.24 -1.48 -22.97
C VAL A 324 -21.81 -2.63 -23.87
N GLY A 325 -22.69 -3.58 -24.12
CA GLY A 325 -22.35 -4.70 -24.99
C GLY A 325 -23.41 -5.80 -25.04
N LEU A 326 -22.95 -6.99 -25.36
CA LEU A 326 -23.76 -8.20 -25.40
C LEU A 326 -23.34 -9.15 -24.29
N GLN A 327 -24.26 -9.65 -23.49
CA GLN A 327 -23.99 -10.60 -22.42
C GLN A 327 -23.37 -11.87 -22.99
N ARG A 328 -22.27 -12.35 -22.37
CA ARG A 328 -21.62 -13.61 -22.69
C ARG A 328 -22.13 -14.70 -21.77
N LYS A 329 -22.73 -15.75 -22.35
CA LYS A 329 -23.12 -16.98 -21.65
C LYS A 329 -22.09 -18.07 -21.91
N GLU A 330 -21.99 -19.04 -21.00
CA GLU A 330 -21.15 -20.24 -21.14
C GLU A 330 -19.65 -19.92 -21.35
N PHE A 331 -19.10 -19.16 -20.45
CA PHE A 331 -17.67 -18.92 -20.39
C PHE A 331 -16.90 -20.26 -20.31
N PHE A 332 -15.89 -20.48 -21.12
CA PHE A 332 -15.15 -21.73 -21.33
C PHE A 332 -15.87 -22.85 -22.12
N ALA A 333 -17.19 -22.86 -22.24
CA ALA A 333 -17.88 -23.91 -22.98
C ALA A 333 -18.08 -23.57 -24.46
N SER A 334 -18.24 -22.28 -24.77
CA SER A 334 -18.45 -21.79 -26.14
C SER A 334 -17.60 -20.56 -26.44
N ASN A 335 -17.05 -20.52 -27.65
CA ASN A 335 -16.17 -19.43 -28.09
C ASN A 335 -16.91 -18.12 -28.36
N SER A 336 -18.22 -18.13 -28.59
CA SER A 336 -18.94 -16.96 -29.12
C SER A 336 -20.42 -16.89 -28.73
N ASN A 337 -20.80 -17.39 -27.55
CA ASN A 337 -22.21 -17.29 -27.12
C ASN A 337 -22.49 -15.91 -26.49
N TYR A 338 -22.72 -14.92 -27.36
CA TYR A 338 -23.10 -13.56 -26.96
C TYR A 338 -24.58 -13.35 -27.25
N GLN A 339 -25.38 -13.10 -26.20
CA GLN A 339 -26.83 -13.01 -26.32
C GLN A 339 -27.38 -11.87 -25.47
N GLY A 340 -28.21 -11.06 -26.10
CA GLY A 340 -28.94 -9.98 -25.44
C GLY A 340 -28.08 -8.75 -25.09
N PRO A 341 -28.66 -7.56 -25.25
CA PRO A 341 -27.97 -6.32 -24.89
C PRO A 341 -27.77 -6.21 -23.37
N LEU A 342 -26.70 -5.52 -23.00
CA LEU A 342 -26.34 -5.22 -21.63
C LEU A 342 -25.84 -3.79 -21.54
N ILE A 343 -26.35 -3.05 -20.56
CA ILE A 343 -25.86 -1.74 -20.15
C ILE A 343 -25.67 -1.76 -18.63
N ALA A 344 -24.51 -1.35 -18.14
CA ALA A 344 -24.28 -1.16 -16.71
C ALA A 344 -23.57 0.17 -16.48
N VAL A 345 -23.99 0.86 -15.42
CA VAL A 345 -23.41 2.14 -15.00
C VAL A 345 -23.16 2.09 -13.52
N SER A 346 -22.02 2.57 -13.09
CA SER A 346 -21.71 2.77 -11.68
C SER A 346 -21.09 4.16 -11.49
N TYR A 347 -21.45 4.79 -10.37
CA TYR A 347 -20.90 6.08 -9.95
C TYR A 347 -20.73 6.09 -8.43
N SER A 348 -19.64 6.65 -7.93
CA SER A 348 -19.47 6.94 -6.51
C SER A 348 -18.62 8.19 -6.35
N ALA A 349 -18.96 9.04 -5.37
CA ALA A 349 -18.29 10.30 -5.11
C ALA A 349 -18.10 10.53 -3.61
N GLY A 350 -16.89 10.90 -3.20
CA GLY A 350 -16.61 11.44 -1.87
C GLY A 350 -17.05 12.90 -1.81
N LEU A 351 -18.06 13.19 -0.99
CA LEU A 351 -18.58 14.55 -0.81
C LEU A 351 -17.68 15.36 0.14
N ASP A 352 -17.31 14.74 1.22
CA ASP A 352 -16.43 15.27 2.26
C ASP A 352 -15.56 14.11 2.83
N HIS A 353 -14.82 14.37 3.90
CA HIS A 353 -13.97 13.35 4.55
C HIS A 353 -14.77 12.21 5.20
N ASP A 354 -16.06 12.42 5.43
CA ASP A 354 -16.91 11.52 6.20
C ASP A 354 -17.99 10.87 5.36
N THR A 355 -18.23 11.33 4.13
CA THR A 355 -19.42 10.98 3.36
C THR A 355 -19.09 10.57 1.95
N THR A 356 -19.58 9.40 1.53
CA THR A 356 -19.55 8.94 0.14
C THR A 356 -20.96 8.55 -0.33
N LEU A 357 -21.32 8.99 -1.53
CA LEU A 357 -22.53 8.54 -2.23
C LEU A 357 -22.15 7.60 -3.36
N GLY A 358 -22.97 6.58 -3.57
CA GLY A 358 -22.83 5.61 -4.65
C GLY A 358 -24.15 5.29 -5.31
N ALA A 359 -24.13 5.05 -6.62
CA ALA A 359 -25.26 4.53 -7.38
C ALA A 359 -24.77 3.52 -8.42
N ARG A 360 -25.57 2.49 -8.67
CA ARG A 360 -25.30 1.47 -9.70
C ARG A 360 -26.59 1.09 -10.37
N ALA A 361 -26.53 0.86 -11.67
CA ALA A 361 -27.62 0.31 -12.45
C ALA A 361 -27.07 -0.69 -13.46
N LEU A 362 -27.78 -1.77 -13.67
CA LEU A 362 -27.51 -2.78 -14.67
C LEU A 362 -28.81 -3.15 -15.33
N VAL A 363 -28.84 -3.18 -16.65
CA VAL A 363 -29.96 -3.64 -17.46
C VAL A 363 -29.45 -4.65 -18.46
N SER A 364 -30.01 -5.84 -18.46
CA SER A 364 -29.78 -6.88 -19.46
C SER A 364 -31.10 -7.42 -19.97
N GLN A 365 -31.06 -8.24 -21.00
CA GLN A 365 -32.25 -8.89 -21.53
C GLN A 365 -32.98 -9.75 -20.48
N ALA A 366 -32.24 -10.39 -19.58
CA ALA A 366 -32.79 -11.33 -18.59
C ALA A 366 -33.15 -10.66 -17.26
N ALA A 367 -32.44 -9.60 -16.86
CA ALA A 367 -32.61 -8.99 -15.55
C ALA A 367 -32.17 -7.53 -15.56
N SER A 368 -32.73 -6.74 -14.66
CA SER A 368 -32.27 -5.40 -14.33
C SER A 368 -32.06 -5.26 -12.83
N SER A 369 -31.10 -4.45 -12.43
CA SER A 369 -30.87 -4.10 -11.02
C SER A 369 -30.47 -2.64 -10.90
N ALA A 370 -30.87 -2.00 -9.79
CA ALA A 370 -30.45 -0.67 -9.43
C ALA A 370 -30.20 -0.60 -7.92
N SER A 371 -29.22 0.20 -7.51
CA SER A 371 -28.95 0.46 -6.11
C SER A 371 -28.42 1.89 -5.90
N ALA A 372 -28.73 2.45 -4.73
CA ALA A 372 -28.15 3.68 -4.23
C ALA A 372 -27.59 3.42 -2.84
N ALA A 373 -26.45 3.98 -2.55
CA ALA A 373 -25.74 3.76 -1.30
C ALA A 373 -25.25 5.07 -0.69
N TYR A 374 -25.30 5.14 0.62
CA TYR A 374 -24.80 6.24 1.44
C TYR A 374 -23.88 5.68 2.51
N ASP A 375 -22.62 6.05 2.45
CA ASP A 375 -21.59 5.69 3.44
C ASP A 375 -21.25 6.92 4.27
N LYS A 376 -21.26 6.80 5.60
CA LYS A 376 -20.99 7.88 6.54
C LYS A 376 -20.06 7.42 7.63
N ARG A 377 -19.04 8.24 7.95
CA ARG A 377 -18.29 8.10 9.20
C ARG A 377 -19.14 8.60 10.35
N LEU A 378 -19.44 7.71 11.30
CA LEU A 378 -20.26 8.00 12.47
C LEU A 378 -19.41 8.53 13.63
N SER A 379 -18.17 8.05 13.73
CA SER A 379 -17.17 8.52 14.67
C SER A 379 -15.76 8.17 14.17
N ALA A 380 -14.74 8.52 14.91
CA ALA A 380 -13.34 8.20 14.53
C ALA A 380 -13.12 6.70 14.24
N LEU A 381 -13.83 5.81 14.92
CA LEU A 381 -13.63 4.35 14.82
C LEU A 381 -14.78 3.60 14.15
N TRP A 382 -15.85 4.27 13.74
CA TRP A 382 -17.05 3.65 13.21
C TRP A 382 -17.56 4.30 11.94
N THR A 383 -17.99 3.46 11.00
CA THR A 383 -18.67 3.87 9.77
C THR A 383 -19.98 3.13 9.61
N GLY A 384 -20.97 3.81 9.07
CA GLY A 384 -22.27 3.27 8.71
C GLY A 384 -22.46 3.31 7.20
N HIS A 385 -23.19 2.33 6.69
CA HIS A 385 -23.62 2.22 5.30
C HIS A 385 -25.13 1.96 5.26
N ILE A 386 -25.83 2.65 4.39
CA ILE A 386 -27.23 2.38 4.07
C ILE A 386 -27.34 2.28 2.56
N GLY A 387 -27.92 1.17 2.08
CA GLY A 387 -28.13 0.89 0.67
C GLY A 387 -29.58 0.54 0.37
N LEU A 388 -30.16 1.15 -0.65
CA LEU A 388 -31.43 0.74 -1.24
C LEU A 388 -31.13 -0.02 -2.53
N LEU A 389 -31.80 -1.15 -2.72
CA LEU A 389 -31.58 -1.99 -3.88
C LEU A 389 -32.90 -2.52 -4.44
N THR A 390 -32.94 -2.67 -5.75
CA THR A 390 -34.03 -3.28 -6.47
C THR A 390 -33.52 -4.15 -7.61
N ALA A 391 -34.18 -5.25 -7.87
CA ALA A 391 -33.88 -6.09 -9.02
C ALA A 391 -35.20 -6.63 -9.65
N THR A 392 -35.16 -6.82 -10.95
CA THR A 392 -36.30 -7.29 -11.72
C THR A 392 -35.81 -8.32 -12.73
N THR A 393 -36.53 -9.44 -12.81
CA THR A 393 -36.41 -10.45 -13.87
C THR A 393 -37.73 -10.56 -14.63
N ALA A 394 -37.80 -11.39 -15.64
CA ALA A 394 -39.06 -11.64 -16.38
C ALA A 394 -40.19 -12.16 -15.47
N VAL A 395 -39.85 -12.85 -14.38
CA VAL A 395 -40.83 -13.54 -13.50
C VAL A 395 -41.02 -12.87 -12.15
N GLN A 396 -40.08 -12.05 -11.70
CA GLN A 396 -40.08 -11.53 -10.33
C GLN A 396 -39.47 -10.14 -10.23
N ARG A 397 -40.03 -9.32 -9.34
CA ARG A 397 -39.48 -8.01 -8.95
C ARG A 397 -39.33 -7.96 -7.44
N GLY A 398 -38.15 -7.55 -6.99
CA GLY A 398 -37.84 -7.42 -5.58
C GLY A 398 -37.17 -6.12 -5.26
N SER A 399 -37.20 -5.74 -3.98
CA SER A 399 -36.50 -4.56 -3.44
C SER A 399 -36.13 -4.80 -1.98
N GLY A 400 -35.14 -4.08 -1.49
CA GLY A 400 -34.69 -4.24 -0.11
C GLY A 400 -33.79 -3.11 0.36
N LEU A 401 -33.42 -3.22 1.65
CA LEU A 401 -32.53 -2.33 2.37
C LEU A 401 -31.30 -3.10 2.81
N GLU A 402 -30.12 -2.51 2.63
CA GLU A 402 -28.87 -2.94 3.21
C GLU A 402 -28.45 -1.93 4.28
N VAL A 403 -28.06 -2.44 5.44
CA VAL A 403 -27.49 -1.66 6.52
C VAL A 403 -26.21 -2.34 6.98
N ARG A 404 -25.11 -1.61 6.98
CA ARG A 404 -23.82 -2.12 7.43
C ARG A 404 -23.21 -1.16 8.45
N MET A 405 -22.62 -1.72 9.48
CA MET A 405 -21.80 -1.02 10.45
C MET A 405 -20.43 -1.69 10.52
N ASP A 406 -19.39 -0.93 10.31
CA ASP A 406 -18.00 -1.41 10.30
C ASP A 406 -17.17 -0.52 11.20
N GLY A 407 -16.34 -1.12 12.04
CA GLY A 407 -15.49 -0.38 12.97
C GLY A 407 -14.27 -1.19 13.41
N ALA A 408 -13.22 -0.48 13.76
CA ALA A 408 -12.00 -1.08 14.28
C ALA A 408 -11.27 -0.14 15.22
N GLY A 409 -10.73 -0.71 16.30
CA GLY A 409 -9.75 -0.10 17.19
C GLY A 409 -8.45 -0.92 17.18
N ARG A 410 -7.51 -0.54 18.02
CA ARG A 410 -6.18 -1.19 18.10
C ARG A 410 -6.26 -2.70 18.31
N GLN A 411 -7.23 -3.16 19.08
CA GLN A 411 -7.32 -4.55 19.55
C GLN A 411 -8.56 -5.28 19.04
N TRP A 412 -9.48 -4.61 18.37
CA TRP A 412 -10.75 -5.18 17.95
C TRP A 412 -11.16 -4.71 16.56
N ARG A 413 -11.94 -5.52 15.89
CA ARG A 413 -12.64 -5.19 14.65
C ARG A 413 -14.03 -5.81 14.69
N LEU A 414 -15.05 -5.05 14.29
CA LEU A 414 -16.43 -5.48 14.19
C LEU A 414 -17.00 -5.08 12.84
N LEU A 415 -17.70 -6.01 12.19
CA LEU A 415 -18.49 -5.79 10.99
C LEU A 415 -19.86 -6.44 11.21
N ALA A 416 -20.91 -5.66 11.12
CA ALA A 416 -22.28 -6.13 11.07
C ALA A 416 -22.89 -5.67 9.75
N ASP A 417 -23.45 -6.60 8.99
CA ASP A 417 -24.08 -6.37 7.70
C ASP A 417 -25.45 -7.06 7.67
N TRP A 418 -26.48 -6.33 7.32
CA TRP A 418 -27.84 -6.82 7.27
C TRP A 418 -28.52 -6.34 5.99
N THR A 419 -28.88 -7.27 5.13
CA THR A 419 -29.72 -7.02 3.96
C THR A 419 -31.10 -7.64 4.20
N GLN A 420 -32.14 -6.84 4.09
CA GLN A 420 -33.53 -7.27 4.24
C GLN A 420 -34.32 -6.91 2.99
N ALA A 421 -34.92 -7.90 2.39
CA ALA A 421 -35.84 -7.68 1.29
C ALA A 421 -37.22 -7.23 1.83
N PHE A 422 -37.81 -6.21 1.20
CA PHE A 422 -39.24 -5.86 1.33
C PHE A 422 -40.07 -6.79 0.46
N LYS A 423 -39.54 -7.14 -0.71
CA LYS A 423 -40.01 -8.20 -1.61
C LYS A 423 -38.77 -9.02 -2.02
N PRO A 424 -38.87 -10.36 -2.07
CA PRO A 424 -37.73 -11.21 -2.41
C PRO A 424 -37.02 -10.71 -3.65
N ILE A 425 -35.69 -10.52 -3.54
CA ILE A 425 -34.86 -9.87 -4.55
C ILE A 425 -34.27 -10.94 -5.46
N PRO A 426 -34.68 -11.02 -6.74
CA PRO A 426 -34.11 -11.99 -7.66
C PRO A 426 -32.65 -11.70 -7.95
N GLY A 427 -31.86 -12.76 -8.07
CA GLY A 427 -30.47 -12.68 -8.57
C GLY A 427 -30.44 -12.49 -10.09
N LEU A 428 -29.26 -12.11 -10.61
CA LEU A 428 -29.02 -12.02 -12.07
C LEU A 428 -28.93 -13.38 -12.76
N GLY A 429 -28.78 -14.47 -11.97
CA GLY A 429 -28.71 -15.85 -12.44
C GLY A 429 -29.87 -16.70 -11.97
N GLU A 430 -29.71 -18.03 -11.99
CA GLU A 430 -30.76 -19.02 -11.64
C GLU A 430 -30.90 -19.21 -10.10
N GLN A 431 -30.30 -18.38 -9.29
CA GLN A 431 -30.40 -18.49 -7.85
C GLN A 431 -31.77 -18.06 -7.33
N ALA A 432 -32.30 -18.78 -6.33
CA ALA A 432 -33.52 -18.38 -5.63
C ALA A 432 -33.37 -16.97 -5.04
N ALA A 433 -34.45 -16.19 -5.09
CA ALA A 433 -34.48 -14.80 -4.67
C ALA A 433 -34.03 -14.62 -3.19
N LEU A 434 -33.31 -13.57 -2.91
CA LEU A 434 -32.86 -13.23 -1.56
C LEU A 434 -34.02 -12.67 -0.74
N VAL A 435 -34.26 -13.22 0.44
CA VAL A 435 -35.20 -12.71 1.44
C VAL A 435 -34.46 -11.92 2.54
N ALA A 436 -33.41 -12.50 3.07
CA ALA A 436 -32.58 -11.82 4.06
C ALA A 436 -31.15 -12.37 4.07
N GLN A 437 -30.20 -11.52 4.35
CA GLN A 437 -28.81 -11.89 4.60
C GLN A 437 -28.29 -11.13 5.82
N LYS A 438 -27.64 -11.83 6.73
CA LYS A 438 -27.05 -11.25 7.93
C LYS A 438 -25.62 -11.77 8.07
N LEU A 439 -24.71 -10.89 8.37
CA LEU A 439 -23.31 -11.19 8.67
C LEU A 439 -22.90 -10.43 9.92
N LEU A 440 -22.36 -11.12 10.89
CA LEU A 440 -21.64 -10.54 12.00
C LEU A 440 -20.23 -11.12 12.02
N ARG A 441 -19.23 -10.28 12.00
CA ARG A 441 -17.84 -10.67 12.17
C ARG A 441 -17.22 -9.83 13.27
N ALA A 442 -16.66 -10.49 14.28
CA ALA A 442 -15.93 -9.85 15.35
C ALA A 442 -14.53 -10.49 15.44
N GLN A 443 -13.53 -9.66 15.65
CA GLN A 443 -12.16 -10.10 15.90
C GLN A 443 -11.62 -9.33 17.12
N TYR A 444 -10.88 -10.02 17.97
CA TYR A 444 -10.24 -9.43 19.14
C TYR A 444 -8.80 -9.94 19.26
N SER A 445 -7.87 -9.03 19.51
CA SER A 445 -6.44 -9.31 19.66
C SER A 445 -5.80 -8.52 20.82
N GLY A 446 -6.60 -8.22 21.87
CA GLY A 446 -6.15 -7.44 23.03
C GLY A 446 -5.30 -8.23 24.02
N VAL A 447 -5.27 -9.57 23.92
CA VAL A 447 -4.37 -10.41 24.72
C VAL A 447 -3.12 -10.68 23.89
N PRO A 448 -1.91 -10.45 24.44
CA PRO A 448 -0.67 -10.72 23.74
C PRO A 448 -0.63 -12.13 23.15
N ASN A 449 -0.23 -12.22 21.89
CA ASN A 449 -0.12 -13.47 21.12
C ASN A 449 -1.43 -14.24 20.90
N LEU A 450 -2.59 -13.75 21.34
CA LEU A 450 -3.89 -14.40 21.16
C LEU A 450 -4.78 -13.57 20.23
N SER A 451 -5.33 -14.22 19.21
CA SER A 451 -6.36 -13.67 18.34
C SER A 451 -7.61 -14.53 18.40
N LEU A 452 -8.74 -13.89 18.65
CA LEU A 452 -10.06 -14.53 18.70
C LEU A 452 -10.91 -14.00 17.54
N GLY A 453 -11.67 -14.86 16.91
CA GLY A 453 -12.57 -14.50 15.80
C GLY A 453 -13.92 -15.17 15.93
N LEU A 454 -14.98 -14.41 15.70
CA LEU A 454 -16.35 -14.88 15.57
C LEU A 454 -16.90 -14.45 14.21
N THR A 455 -17.49 -15.39 13.49
CA THR A 455 -18.24 -15.09 12.26
C THR A 455 -19.58 -15.79 12.32
N LEU A 456 -20.66 -15.05 12.18
CA LEU A 456 -22.01 -15.54 12.07
C LEU A 456 -22.59 -15.08 10.74
N THR A 457 -23.02 -16.02 9.90
CA THR A 457 -23.66 -15.72 8.62
C THR A 457 -24.99 -16.44 8.55
N GLN A 458 -26.01 -15.73 8.18
CA GLN A 458 -27.33 -16.31 7.89
C GLN A 458 -27.82 -15.79 6.55
N SER A 459 -28.23 -16.69 5.66
CA SER A 459 -28.83 -16.35 4.37
C SER A 459 -30.14 -17.10 4.22
N THR A 460 -31.20 -16.37 3.92
CA THR A 460 -32.53 -16.90 3.64
C THR A 460 -32.91 -16.56 2.23
N ARG A 461 -33.31 -17.57 1.45
CA ARG A 461 -33.74 -17.41 0.08
C ARG A 461 -35.18 -17.94 -0.07
N GLU A 462 -35.92 -17.43 -1.06
CA GLU A 462 -37.27 -17.85 -1.32
C GLU A 462 -37.34 -19.35 -1.61
N LEU A 463 -38.33 -20.01 -1.06
CA LEU A 463 -38.55 -21.48 -1.16
C LEU A 463 -37.40 -22.33 -0.64
N LYS A 464 -36.46 -21.75 0.14
CA LYS A 464 -35.36 -22.46 0.78
C LYS A 464 -35.26 -22.11 2.26
N ASP A 465 -34.91 -23.09 3.08
CA ASP A 465 -34.66 -22.85 4.48
C ASP A 465 -33.42 -21.97 4.66
N ALA A 466 -33.40 -21.28 5.79
CA ALA A 466 -32.25 -20.44 6.16
C ALA A 466 -30.98 -21.27 6.31
N GLN A 467 -29.94 -20.86 5.61
CA GLN A 467 -28.59 -21.38 5.82
C GLN A 467 -27.88 -20.53 6.86
N THR A 468 -27.39 -21.16 7.91
CA THR A 468 -26.63 -20.49 8.97
C THR A 468 -25.24 -21.12 9.08
N VAL A 469 -24.23 -20.27 9.14
CA VAL A 469 -22.85 -20.67 9.43
C VAL A 469 -22.36 -19.85 10.62
N ALA A 470 -21.93 -20.54 11.67
CA ALA A 470 -21.31 -19.94 12.85
C ALA A 470 -19.89 -20.48 12.96
N THR A 471 -18.90 -19.61 13.03
CA THR A 471 -17.50 -19.96 13.18
C THR A 471 -16.91 -19.23 14.38
N LEU A 472 -16.35 -19.95 15.31
CA LEU A 472 -15.50 -19.43 16.38
C LEU A 472 -14.07 -19.89 16.11
N SER A 473 -13.12 -18.98 16.14
CA SER A 473 -11.70 -19.27 15.93
C SER A 473 -10.85 -18.64 17.03
N ALA A 474 -9.79 -19.33 17.39
CA ALA A 474 -8.75 -18.83 18.27
C ALA A 474 -7.40 -19.22 17.70
N SER A 475 -6.44 -18.30 17.70
CA SER A 475 -5.06 -18.60 17.36
C SER A 475 -4.12 -17.92 18.33
N SER A 476 -3.09 -18.65 18.74
CA SER A 476 -2.09 -18.13 19.67
C SER A 476 -0.69 -18.48 19.18
N ARG A 477 0.22 -17.51 19.30
CA ARG A 477 1.64 -17.79 19.18
C ARG A 477 2.14 -18.25 20.54
N ILE A 478 2.66 -19.45 20.58
CA ILE A 478 3.26 -20.04 21.76
C ILE A 478 4.76 -20.21 21.53
N PHE A 479 5.54 -20.05 22.58
CA PHE A 479 7.00 -20.07 22.58
C PHE A 479 7.64 -18.97 21.70
N ASP A 480 8.85 -18.60 22.02
CA ASP A 480 9.66 -17.62 21.26
C ASP A 480 10.07 -18.12 19.87
N THR A 481 9.91 -19.42 19.60
CA THR A 481 10.13 -20.04 18.31
C THR A 481 9.13 -19.61 17.23
N GLY A 482 8.05 -18.90 17.60
CA GLY A 482 7.01 -18.49 16.65
C GLY A 482 6.01 -19.61 16.30
N THR A 483 5.94 -20.65 17.12
CA THR A 483 4.97 -21.74 16.98
C THR A 483 3.54 -21.20 17.12
N VAL A 484 2.66 -21.54 16.18
CA VAL A 484 1.26 -21.11 16.19
C VAL A 484 0.34 -22.30 16.43
N VAL A 485 -0.52 -22.18 17.42
CA VAL A 485 -1.65 -23.10 17.66
C VAL A 485 -2.93 -22.40 17.26
N SER A 486 -3.78 -23.07 16.50
CA SER A 486 -5.09 -22.55 16.11
C SER A 486 -6.18 -23.58 16.42
N ALA A 487 -7.32 -23.10 16.87
CA ALA A 487 -8.53 -23.90 17.06
C ALA A 487 -9.70 -23.20 16.35
N GLY A 488 -10.54 -23.97 15.67
CA GLY A 488 -11.73 -23.48 14.99
C GLY A 488 -12.90 -24.41 15.21
N LEU A 489 -14.03 -23.83 15.60
CA LEU A 489 -15.32 -24.52 15.67
C LEU A 489 -16.25 -23.86 14.65
N THR A 490 -16.70 -24.62 13.66
CA THR A 490 -17.68 -24.17 12.68
C THR A 490 -18.91 -25.03 12.75
N GLN A 491 -20.07 -24.42 12.87
CA GLN A 491 -21.36 -25.07 12.76
C GLN A 491 -22.06 -24.57 11.51
N THR A 492 -22.45 -25.47 10.64
CA THR A 492 -23.31 -25.18 9.49
C THR A 492 -24.69 -25.80 9.72
N ARG A 493 -25.71 -25.05 9.41
CA ARG A 493 -27.09 -25.53 9.41
C ARG A 493 -27.75 -25.15 8.13
N ALA A 494 -28.24 -26.12 7.40
CA ALA A 494 -29.01 -25.95 6.19
C ALA A 494 -30.13 -26.97 6.17
N ASN A 495 -31.37 -26.53 6.17
CA ASN A 495 -32.56 -27.38 6.31
C ASN A 495 -32.46 -28.23 7.60
N THR A 496 -32.67 -29.54 7.48
CA THR A 496 -32.55 -30.52 8.58
C THR A 496 -31.09 -30.93 8.88
N ILE A 497 -30.15 -30.55 7.99
CA ILE A 497 -28.74 -30.94 8.11
C ILE A 497 -28.03 -29.96 9.03
N LYS A 498 -27.46 -30.49 10.10
CA LYS A 498 -26.57 -29.76 11.01
C LYS A 498 -25.22 -30.44 11.00
N GLN A 499 -24.17 -29.70 10.66
CA GLN A 499 -22.81 -30.21 10.66
C GLN A 499 -21.93 -29.38 11.58
N ASN A 500 -21.11 -30.05 12.36
CA ASN A 500 -20.15 -29.43 13.25
C ASN A 500 -18.74 -29.82 12.82
N TYR A 501 -17.89 -28.79 12.65
CA TYR A 501 -16.50 -28.92 12.28
C TYR A 501 -15.65 -28.40 13.45
N LEU A 502 -14.84 -29.24 14.03
CA LEU A 502 -13.81 -28.84 14.98
C LEU A 502 -12.45 -29.07 14.32
N THR A 503 -11.62 -28.06 14.29
CA THR A 503 -10.25 -28.16 13.77
C THR A 503 -9.30 -27.61 14.81
N ILE A 504 -8.24 -28.37 15.10
CA ILE A 504 -7.09 -27.91 15.88
C ILE A 504 -5.87 -28.06 14.99
N SER A 505 -5.04 -27.05 14.92
CA SER A 505 -3.82 -27.08 14.11
C SER A 505 -2.63 -26.48 14.84
N LEU A 506 -1.46 -26.99 14.51
CA LEU A 506 -0.17 -26.58 15.03
C LEU A 506 0.77 -26.30 13.84
N ILE A 507 1.40 -25.16 13.85
CA ILE A 507 2.46 -24.80 12.89
C ILE A 507 3.73 -24.55 13.72
N VAL A 508 4.76 -25.33 13.45
CA VAL A 508 6.07 -25.20 14.10
C VAL A 508 7.09 -24.75 13.06
N PRO A 509 7.55 -23.49 13.09
CA PRO A 509 8.71 -23.10 12.31
C PRO A 509 9.94 -23.81 12.88
N LEU A 510 10.73 -24.40 11.99
CA LEU A 510 11.97 -25.07 12.36
C LEU A 510 13.14 -24.14 12.06
N ALA A 511 14.23 -24.34 12.77
CA ALA A 511 15.43 -23.54 12.53
C ALA A 511 15.84 -23.58 11.04
N PRO A 512 16.33 -22.48 10.47
CA PRO A 512 16.83 -22.47 9.09
C PRO A 512 17.88 -23.55 8.90
N SER A 513 17.80 -24.25 7.77
CA SER A 513 18.85 -25.19 7.39
C SER A 513 20.15 -24.46 7.00
N VAL A 514 21.25 -25.20 6.88
CA VAL A 514 22.54 -24.68 6.41
C VAL A 514 22.37 -23.96 5.05
N ASP A 515 21.44 -24.40 4.23
CA ASP A 515 21.10 -23.80 2.93
C ASP A 515 20.15 -22.58 3.03
N LYS A 516 19.98 -21.98 4.20
CA LYS A 516 19.08 -20.83 4.49
C LYS A 516 17.60 -21.10 4.17
N ARG A 517 17.19 -22.36 4.06
CA ARG A 517 15.80 -22.73 3.78
C ARG A 517 14.94 -22.54 5.03
N SER A 518 13.75 -21.98 4.83
CA SER A 518 12.73 -21.87 5.88
C SER A 518 11.93 -23.19 5.93
N ASN A 519 12.03 -23.91 7.01
CA ASN A 519 11.37 -25.17 7.22
C ASN A 519 10.22 -25.02 8.20
N SER A 520 9.13 -25.76 8.00
CA SER A 520 8.01 -25.78 8.93
C SER A 520 7.36 -27.16 8.98
N PHE A 521 6.86 -27.48 10.15
CA PHE A 521 6.03 -28.64 10.37
C PHE A 521 4.60 -28.16 10.68
N TYR A 522 3.63 -28.77 10.01
CA TYR A 522 2.20 -28.55 10.23
C TYR A 522 1.55 -29.84 10.68
N ALA A 523 0.76 -29.77 11.75
CA ALA A 523 -0.10 -30.85 12.19
C ALA A 523 -1.52 -30.32 12.40
N SER A 524 -2.53 -31.07 11.99
CA SER A 524 -3.91 -30.74 12.29
C SER A 524 -4.75 -31.98 12.58
N LYS A 525 -5.75 -31.79 13.42
CA LYS A 525 -6.81 -32.74 13.63
C LYS A 525 -8.14 -32.03 13.44
N SER A 526 -8.97 -32.54 12.55
CA SER A 526 -10.31 -32.03 12.34
C SER A 526 -11.34 -33.16 12.57
N SER A 527 -12.49 -32.78 13.09
CA SER A 527 -13.62 -33.68 13.26
C SER A 527 -14.82 -33.09 12.52
N VAL A 528 -15.45 -33.90 11.69
CA VAL A 528 -16.66 -33.57 10.93
C VAL A 528 -17.66 -34.67 11.14
N ASP A 529 -18.74 -34.39 11.87
CA ASP A 529 -19.82 -35.35 12.16
C ASP A 529 -19.33 -36.76 12.57
N GLY A 530 -18.35 -36.78 13.49
CA GLY A 530 -17.76 -38.00 13.98
C GLY A 530 -16.63 -38.62 13.15
N THR A 531 -16.40 -38.10 11.91
CA THR A 531 -15.22 -38.47 11.12
C THR A 531 -14.03 -37.61 11.55
N GLN A 532 -12.93 -38.26 11.91
CA GLN A 532 -11.70 -37.56 12.28
C GLN A 532 -10.69 -37.62 11.13
N LEU A 533 -10.19 -36.44 10.75
CA LEU A 533 -9.10 -36.29 9.81
C LEU A 533 -7.85 -35.81 10.55
N SER A 534 -6.77 -36.53 10.47
CA SER A 534 -5.47 -36.14 11.02
C SER A 534 -4.52 -35.86 9.86
N ARG A 535 -3.89 -34.70 9.80
CA ARG A 535 -2.94 -34.31 8.76
C ARG A 535 -1.62 -33.90 9.37
N PHE A 536 -0.55 -34.38 8.79
CA PHE A 536 0.82 -33.99 9.08
C PHE A 536 1.47 -33.53 7.78
N GLN A 537 2.22 -32.46 7.82
CA GLN A 537 2.93 -31.94 6.64
C GLN A 537 4.25 -31.31 7.07
N TYR A 538 5.27 -31.60 6.31
CA TYR A 538 6.54 -30.90 6.37
C TYR A 538 6.68 -30.05 5.10
N ALA A 539 7.08 -28.79 5.25
CA ALA A 539 7.33 -27.89 4.14
C ALA A 539 8.72 -27.25 4.27
N SER A 540 9.40 -27.13 3.15
CA SER A 540 10.71 -26.52 3.03
C SER A 540 10.68 -25.48 1.92
N ASN A 541 10.85 -24.21 2.27
CA ASN A 541 10.84 -23.09 1.36
C ASN A 541 12.26 -22.57 1.16
N GLY A 542 12.66 -22.41 -0.09
CA GLY A 542 13.94 -21.81 -0.43
C GLY A 542 13.96 -20.31 -0.14
N ASP A 543 15.13 -19.75 0.07
CA ASP A 543 15.34 -18.31 0.28
C ASP A 543 15.19 -17.50 -1.01
N THR A 544 15.37 -18.15 -2.17
CA THR A 544 15.16 -17.55 -3.49
C THR A 544 14.10 -18.33 -4.28
N PRO A 545 13.44 -17.74 -5.27
CA PRO A 545 12.52 -18.45 -6.15
C PRO A 545 13.17 -19.62 -6.88
N GLU A 546 14.47 -19.54 -7.17
CA GLU A 546 15.25 -20.55 -7.87
C GLU A 546 15.58 -21.75 -6.99
N SER A 547 15.70 -21.57 -5.69
CA SER A 547 15.96 -22.67 -4.74
C SER A 547 14.77 -23.62 -4.58
N GLY A 548 13.58 -23.16 -5.02
CA GLY A 548 12.34 -23.94 -5.05
C GLY A 548 11.77 -24.25 -3.66
N ASN A 549 10.51 -24.67 -3.64
CA ASN A 549 9.81 -25.12 -2.44
C ASN A 549 9.36 -26.55 -2.61
N TRP A 550 9.32 -27.31 -1.52
CA TRP A 550 8.76 -28.64 -1.54
C TRP A 550 8.07 -28.95 -0.21
N GLY A 551 7.12 -29.87 -0.26
CA GLY A 551 6.41 -30.32 0.91
C GLY A 551 5.94 -31.77 0.74
N VAL A 552 5.88 -32.47 1.86
CA VAL A 552 5.33 -33.82 1.95
C VAL A 552 4.31 -33.85 3.09
N GLY A 553 3.16 -34.43 2.81
CA GLY A 553 2.06 -34.52 3.77
C GLY A 553 1.46 -35.94 3.83
N ALA A 554 0.86 -36.24 4.96
CA ALA A 554 0.08 -37.45 5.17
C ALA A 554 -1.24 -37.09 5.85
N THR A 555 -2.34 -37.63 5.35
CA THR A 555 -3.68 -37.46 5.91
C THR A 555 -4.28 -38.83 6.20
N LYS A 556 -4.80 -39.01 7.42
CA LYS A 556 -5.51 -40.21 7.84
C LYS A 556 -6.97 -39.88 8.12
N ASP A 557 -7.88 -40.66 7.55
CA ASP A 557 -9.32 -40.63 7.80
C ASP A 557 -9.71 -41.80 8.74
N SER A 558 -10.41 -41.51 9.82
CA SER A 558 -10.78 -42.53 10.81
C SER A 558 -11.89 -43.48 10.37
N ARG A 559 -12.79 -43.05 9.46
CA ARG A 559 -13.93 -43.87 8.98
C ARG A 559 -13.50 -44.93 7.97
N ASN A 560 -12.60 -44.55 7.07
CA ASN A 560 -12.31 -45.40 5.92
C ASN A 560 -10.93 -46.08 6.00
N SER A 561 -10.20 -45.93 7.11
CA SER A 561 -8.79 -46.30 7.23
C SER A 561 -7.90 -45.78 6.08
N LEU A 562 -8.42 -44.77 5.35
CA LEU A 562 -7.76 -44.18 4.18
C LEU A 562 -6.62 -43.30 4.64
N SER A 563 -5.42 -43.74 4.32
CA SER A 563 -4.24 -42.88 4.43
C SER A 563 -3.93 -42.33 3.03
N VAL A 564 -3.75 -41.05 2.98
CA VAL A 564 -3.35 -40.35 1.75
C VAL A 564 -2.01 -39.68 2.01
N VAL A 565 -1.06 -39.95 1.17
CA VAL A 565 0.24 -39.25 1.16
C VAL A 565 0.25 -38.30 -0.02
N ASP A 566 0.67 -37.09 0.21
CA ASP A 566 0.84 -36.07 -0.82
C ASP A 566 2.24 -35.47 -0.78
N ALA A 567 2.75 -35.13 -1.94
CA ALA A 567 3.99 -34.40 -2.12
C ALA A 567 3.79 -33.28 -3.13
N SER A 568 4.44 -32.16 -2.91
CA SER A 568 4.41 -31.01 -3.80
C SER A 568 5.82 -30.45 -3.98
N TRP A 569 6.09 -29.93 -5.16
CA TRP A 569 7.34 -29.27 -5.49
C TRP A 569 7.09 -28.13 -6.46
N THR A 570 7.71 -26.97 -6.21
CA THR A 570 7.66 -25.80 -7.07
C THR A 570 9.05 -25.22 -7.25
N ARG A 571 9.36 -24.75 -8.44
CA ARG A 571 10.63 -24.06 -8.72
C ARG A 571 10.42 -23.00 -9.78
N ASN A 572 10.90 -21.79 -9.50
CA ASN A 572 10.92 -20.68 -10.45
C ASN A 572 12.36 -20.44 -10.90
N THR A 573 12.59 -20.50 -12.21
CA THR A 573 13.85 -20.09 -12.82
C THR A 573 13.67 -18.74 -13.51
N GLU A 574 14.68 -18.18 -14.10
CA GLU A 574 14.56 -16.94 -14.90
C GLU A 574 13.59 -17.11 -16.09
N ARG A 575 13.49 -18.31 -16.65
CA ARG A 575 12.77 -18.58 -17.89
C ARG A 575 11.43 -19.27 -17.72
N PHE A 576 11.25 -20.06 -16.68
CA PHE A 576 10.04 -20.84 -16.46
C PHE A 576 9.75 -21.08 -14.98
N ALA A 577 8.48 -21.36 -14.68
CA ALA A 577 8.01 -21.86 -13.41
C ALA A 577 7.53 -23.30 -13.56
N LEU A 578 7.99 -24.19 -12.69
CA LEU A 578 7.63 -25.59 -12.62
C LEU A 578 6.83 -25.85 -11.35
N ASP A 579 5.76 -26.61 -11.49
CA ASP A 579 4.96 -27.12 -10.38
C ASP A 579 4.72 -28.61 -10.58
N ALA A 580 4.93 -29.41 -9.56
CA ALA A 580 4.60 -30.82 -9.56
C ALA A 580 3.95 -31.20 -8.23
N SER A 581 2.92 -32.02 -8.27
CA SER A 581 2.32 -32.61 -7.08
C SER A 581 1.84 -34.03 -7.35
N ALA A 582 1.91 -34.85 -6.34
CA ALA A 582 1.39 -36.20 -6.35
C ALA A 582 0.61 -36.48 -5.09
N ARG A 583 -0.44 -37.23 -5.22
CA ARG A 583 -1.28 -37.72 -4.12
C ARG A 583 -1.56 -39.19 -4.32
N ILE A 584 -1.26 -39.98 -3.31
CA ILE A 584 -1.39 -41.43 -3.33
C ILE A 584 -2.26 -41.83 -2.14
N GLY A 585 -3.36 -42.50 -2.41
CA GLY A 585 -4.27 -43.05 -1.41
C GLY A 585 -4.75 -44.44 -1.81
N ALA A 586 -5.32 -45.18 -0.89
CA ALA A 586 -5.75 -46.57 -1.09
C ALA A 586 -6.80 -46.70 -2.22
N GLN A 587 -7.63 -45.71 -2.45
CA GLN A 587 -8.72 -45.76 -3.44
C GLN A 587 -8.47 -44.89 -4.67
N SER A 588 -7.54 -43.94 -4.60
CA SER A 588 -7.26 -43.06 -5.72
C SER A 588 -5.83 -42.54 -5.67
N SER A 589 -5.21 -42.44 -6.80
CA SER A 589 -3.95 -41.74 -6.98
C SER A 589 -4.10 -40.66 -8.04
N SER A 590 -3.47 -39.52 -7.79
CA SER A 590 -3.41 -38.43 -8.77
C SER A 590 -2.01 -37.83 -8.79
N ALA A 591 -1.57 -37.41 -9.96
CA ALA A 591 -0.34 -36.66 -10.11
C ALA A 591 -0.57 -35.51 -11.08
N GLN A 592 -0.02 -34.36 -10.79
CA GLN A 592 -0.12 -33.17 -11.64
C GLN A 592 1.27 -32.60 -11.85
N ALA A 593 1.54 -32.18 -13.05
CA ALA A 593 2.74 -31.39 -13.38
C ALA A 593 2.36 -30.24 -14.31
N SER A 594 2.99 -29.11 -14.12
CA SER A 594 2.81 -27.96 -14.99
C SER A 594 4.13 -27.21 -15.21
N ILE A 595 4.27 -26.65 -16.41
CA ILE A 595 5.32 -25.71 -16.78
C ILE A 595 4.67 -24.44 -17.31
N ARG A 596 5.11 -23.29 -16.80
CA ARG A 596 4.68 -21.98 -17.23
C ARG A 596 5.88 -21.19 -17.70
N SER A 597 5.76 -20.54 -18.86
CA SER A 597 6.83 -19.72 -19.42
C SER A 597 6.25 -18.64 -20.33
N GLY A 598 7.10 -17.76 -20.84
CA GLY A 598 6.72 -16.71 -21.76
C GLY A 598 7.79 -16.46 -22.82
N PHE A 599 7.35 -16.05 -24.00
CA PHE A 599 8.19 -15.51 -25.03
C PHE A 599 7.85 -14.04 -25.25
N VAL A 600 8.87 -13.22 -25.41
CA VAL A 600 8.75 -11.77 -25.63
C VAL A 600 9.52 -11.37 -26.88
N TRP A 601 8.85 -10.68 -27.78
CA TRP A 601 9.46 -9.98 -28.91
C TRP A 601 9.29 -8.48 -28.68
N THR A 602 10.40 -7.77 -28.55
CA THR A 602 10.39 -6.34 -28.28
C THR A 602 11.75 -5.72 -28.62
N GLY A 603 11.76 -4.48 -29.13
CA GLY A 603 12.99 -3.76 -29.46
C GLY A 603 13.89 -4.49 -30.44
N GLY A 604 13.33 -5.33 -31.36
CA GLY A 604 14.08 -6.16 -32.28
C GLY A 604 14.72 -7.41 -31.66
N ALA A 605 14.57 -7.63 -30.35
CA ALA A 605 15.13 -8.77 -29.63
C ALA A 605 14.05 -9.80 -29.21
N ARG A 606 14.51 -11.00 -28.87
CA ARG A 606 13.67 -12.13 -28.44
C ARG A 606 14.17 -12.62 -27.10
N PHE A 607 13.22 -12.85 -26.16
CA PHE A 607 13.53 -13.33 -24.83
C PHE A 607 12.59 -14.48 -24.45
N SER A 608 13.13 -15.46 -23.74
CA SER A 608 12.36 -16.45 -22.98
C SER A 608 12.42 -16.07 -21.52
N THR A 609 11.27 -16.01 -20.86
CA THR A 609 11.14 -15.52 -19.49
C THR A 609 10.01 -16.26 -18.76
N ARG A 610 9.87 -16.05 -17.47
CA ARG A 610 8.65 -16.39 -16.74
C ARG A 610 7.45 -15.62 -17.32
N PRO A 611 6.20 -16.09 -17.11
CA PRO A 611 5.03 -15.38 -17.60
C PRO A 611 5.00 -13.91 -17.16
N ILE A 612 4.72 -13.02 -18.08
CA ILE A 612 4.55 -11.59 -17.83
C ILE A 612 3.06 -11.31 -17.64
N THR A 613 2.66 -10.92 -16.44
CA THR A 613 1.26 -10.62 -16.08
C THR A 613 0.97 -9.13 -15.93
N GLY A 614 2.00 -8.29 -15.82
CA GLY A 614 1.90 -6.85 -15.65
C GLY A 614 2.58 -6.09 -16.78
N ALA A 615 3.67 -5.45 -16.47
CA ALA A 615 4.55 -4.76 -17.40
C ALA A 615 5.98 -5.34 -17.30
N PHE A 616 6.87 -4.92 -18.17
CA PHE A 616 8.27 -5.34 -18.14
C PHE A 616 9.20 -4.19 -18.56
N ALA A 617 10.47 -4.29 -18.17
CA ALA A 617 11.50 -3.39 -18.65
C ALA A 617 12.46 -4.13 -19.60
N LEU A 618 12.87 -3.47 -20.66
CA LEU A 618 14.01 -3.81 -21.47
C LEU A 618 15.15 -2.86 -21.08
N VAL A 619 16.09 -3.38 -20.30
CA VAL A 619 17.29 -2.64 -19.93
C VAL A 619 18.30 -2.71 -21.06
N ALA A 620 18.80 -1.57 -21.49
CA ALA A 620 19.81 -1.46 -22.54
C ALA A 620 21.01 -0.67 -22.01
N THR A 621 22.16 -1.33 -21.96
CA THR A 621 23.41 -0.73 -21.46
C THR A 621 24.47 -0.60 -22.56
N GLY A 622 24.27 -1.25 -23.71
CA GLY A 622 25.28 -1.36 -24.76
C GLY A 622 26.42 -2.33 -24.42
N GLU A 623 26.60 -2.70 -23.15
CA GLU A 623 27.66 -3.55 -22.66
C GLU A 623 27.10 -4.87 -22.11
N LYS A 624 27.82 -5.95 -22.33
CA LYS A 624 27.45 -7.28 -21.84
C LYS A 624 27.83 -7.47 -20.37
N ASP A 625 27.20 -8.45 -19.73
CA ASP A 625 27.52 -8.90 -18.37
C ASP A 625 27.39 -7.82 -17.28
N ILE A 626 26.57 -6.76 -17.54
CA ILE A 626 26.26 -5.75 -16.55
C ILE A 626 25.23 -6.27 -15.57
N PRO A 627 25.55 -6.34 -14.27
CA PRO A 627 24.58 -6.73 -13.26
C PRO A 627 23.56 -5.61 -13.03
N VAL A 628 22.29 -5.99 -13.05
CA VAL A 628 21.16 -5.09 -12.89
C VAL A 628 20.36 -5.47 -11.66
N LEU A 629 19.95 -4.48 -10.90
CA LEU A 629 19.07 -4.60 -9.75
C LEU A 629 17.69 -4.05 -10.11
N PHE A 630 16.65 -4.73 -9.64
CA PHE A 630 15.26 -4.28 -9.67
C PHE A 630 14.74 -4.22 -8.23
N GLU A 631 14.27 -3.05 -7.79
CA GLU A 631 13.87 -2.82 -6.40
C GLU A 631 14.92 -3.31 -5.39
N ASN A 632 16.19 -2.98 -5.65
CA ASN A 632 17.37 -3.39 -4.86
C ASN A 632 17.61 -4.92 -4.78
N ARG A 633 16.96 -5.71 -5.62
CA ARG A 633 17.19 -7.16 -5.74
C ARG A 633 17.86 -7.47 -7.06
N TYR A 634 18.76 -8.41 -7.05
CA TYR A 634 19.42 -8.88 -8.27
C TYR A 634 18.38 -9.40 -9.28
N ALA A 635 18.38 -8.81 -10.49
CA ALA A 635 17.47 -9.14 -11.58
C ALA A 635 18.12 -9.95 -12.69
N GLY A 636 19.44 -9.90 -12.85
CA GLY A 636 20.19 -10.61 -13.87
C GLY A 636 21.36 -9.80 -14.42
N HIS A 637 21.98 -10.32 -15.48
CA HIS A 637 23.04 -9.62 -16.24
C HIS A 637 22.58 -9.34 -17.66
N THR A 638 23.09 -8.27 -18.26
CA THR A 638 22.87 -7.98 -19.68
C THR A 638 23.54 -9.04 -20.56
N ASN A 639 22.86 -9.42 -21.63
CA ASN A 639 23.32 -10.41 -22.60
C ASN A 639 24.44 -9.84 -23.51
N LYS A 640 24.87 -10.62 -24.51
CA LYS A 640 25.92 -10.21 -25.47
C LYS A 640 25.61 -8.93 -26.24
N SER A 641 24.34 -8.55 -26.38
CA SER A 641 23.89 -7.32 -27.02
C SER A 641 23.67 -6.17 -26.03
N GLY A 642 24.09 -6.31 -24.78
CA GLY A 642 23.88 -5.30 -23.75
C GLY A 642 22.43 -5.17 -23.29
N LEU A 643 21.59 -6.20 -23.47
CA LEU A 643 20.17 -6.17 -23.16
C LEU A 643 19.83 -7.16 -22.03
N LEU A 644 18.93 -6.73 -21.15
CA LEU A 644 18.29 -7.58 -20.11
C LEU A 644 16.79 -7.30 -20.07
N LEU A 645 15.98 -8.36 -20.11
CA LEU A 645 14.55 -8.26 -19.87
C LEU A 645 14.27 -8.46 -18.37
N ILE A 646 13.56 -7.52 -17.75
CA ILE A 646 13.07 -7.61 -16.37
C ILE A 646 11.56 -7.79 -16.41
N PRO A 647 11.01 -8.97 -16.14
CA PRO A 647 9.57 -9.20 -16.06
C PRO A 647 9.02 -8.71 -14.72
N GLY A 648 7.70 -8.44 -14.67
CA GLY A 648 6.97 -8.24 -13.43
C GLY A 648 7.06 -6.84 -12.83
N LEU A 649 7.22 -5.82 -13.66
CA LEU A 649 7.05 -4.44 -13.23
C LEU A 649 5.61 -4.18 -12.82
N ILE A 650 5.43 -3.30 -11.83
CA ILE A 650 4.13 -2.88 -11.31
C ILE A 650 3.55 -1.85 -12.29
N PRO A 651 2.44 -2.15 -12.99
CA PRO A 651 1.81 -1.18 -13.88
C PRO A 651 1.32 0.05 -13.10
N ALA A 652 1.47 1.23 -13.70
CA ALA A 652 1.11 2.53 -13.13
C ALA A 652 1.78 2.85 -11.77
N GLY A 653 2.75 2.04 -11.35
CA GLY A 653 3.56 2.25 -10.15
C GLY A 653 4.99 2.65 -10.51
N ILE A 654 5.67 3.30 -9.57
CA ILE A 654 7.10 3.61 -9.70
C ILE A 654 7.88 2.31 -9.53
N ASN A 655 8.73 2.01 -10.51
CA ASN A 655 9.63 0.87 -10.50
C ASN A 655 11.07 1.39 -10.64
N ARG A 656 11.97 0.93 -9.77
CA ARG A 656 13.37 1.35 -9.75
C ARG A 656 14.26 0.29 -10.38
N VAL A 657 14.97 0.71 -11.41
CA VAL A 657 15.97 -0.11 -12.10
C VAL A 657 17.34 0.53 -11.87
N ARG A 658 18.27 -0.23 -11.33
CA ARG A 658 19.61 0.24 -10.98
C ARG A 658 20.68 -0.69 -11.53
N LEU A 659 21.81 -0.11 -11.95
CA LEU A 659 22.99 -0.87 -12.29
C LEU A 659 23.82 -1.13 -11.00
N ASP A 660 24.31 -2.35 -10.84
CA ASP A 660 25.27 -2.65 -9.77
C ASP A 660 26.70 -2.33 -10.25
N SER A 661 27.13 -1.12 -9.93
CA SER A 661 28.46 -0.62 -10.29
C SER A 661 29.58 -1.15 -9.41
N THR A 662 29.28 -1.89 -8.33
CA THR A 662 30.29 -2.36 -7.37
C THR A 662 31.31 -3.35 -7.97
N LYS A 663 30.92 -4.02 -9.05
CA LYS A 663 31.76 -5.00 -9.77
C LYS A 663 32.29 -4.50 -11.10
N TRP A 664 32.05 -3.25 -11.42
CA TRP A 664 32.54 -2.69 -12.68
C TRP A 664 34.07 -2.54 -12.67
N PRO A 665 34.69 -2.68 -13.84
CA PRO A 665 36.06 -2.23 -13.97
C PRO A 665 36.17 -0.76 -13.58
N ILE A 666 37.22 -0.39 -12.90
CA ILE A 666 37.43 0.95 -12.32
C ILE A 666 37.35 2.07 -13.38
N ASN A 667 37.48 1.71 -14.66
CA ASN A 667 37.44 2.57 -15.82
C ASN A 667 36.05 2.76 -16.43
N TRP A 668 35.04 2.16 -15.87
CA TRP A 668 33.70 2.31 -16.38
C TRP A 668 32.96 3.39 -15.61
N THR A 669 32.32 4.27 -16.32
CA THR A 669 31.49 5.34 -15.75
C THR A 669 30.11 5.34 -16.39
N SER A 670 29.13 5.82 -15.66
CA SER A 670 27.80 6.10 -16.16
C SER A 670 27.28 7.38 -15.55
N SER A 671 26.63 8.21 -16.34
CA SER A 671 25.96 9.44 -15.85
C SER A 671 24.80 9.11 -14.91
N ASP A 672 24.13 7.99 -15.17
CA ASP A 672 22.97 7.54 -14.43
C ASP A 672 23.12 6.08 -14.10
N ILE A 673 23.10 5.74 -12.84
CA ILE A 673 23.12 4.35 -12.36
C ILE A 673 21.76 3.84 -11.89
N GLU A 674 20.78 4.73 -11.76
CA GLU A 674 19.42 4.40 -11.31
C GLU A 674 18.39 5.19 -12.13
N LYS A 675 17.31 4.52 -12.53
CA LYS A 675 16.16 5.11 -13.23
C LYS A 675 14.86 4.60 -12.65
N GLU A 676 13.93 5.52 -12.48
CA GLU A 676 12.55 5.23 -12.12
C GLU A 676 11.69 5.19 -13.38
N VAL A 677 10.84 4.18 -13.50
CA VAL A 677 9.92 4.01 -14.62
C VAL A 677 8.52 3.67 -14.15
N VAL A 678 7.52 4.20 -14.87
CA VAL A 678 6.09 3.97 -14.61
C VAL A 678 5.47 3.40 -15.89
N PRO A 679 5.40 2.08 -16.04
CA PRO A 679 4.87 1.45 -17.23
C PRO A 679 3.33 1.38 -17.21
N PRO A 680 2.64 1.56 -18.36
CA PRO A 680 1.27 1.11 -18.51
C PRO A 680 1.16 -0.41 -18.44
N ARG A 681 -0.03 -0.93 -18.19
CA ARG A 681 -0.27 -2.38 -18.17
C ARG A 681 0.04 -3.02 -19.51
N GLY A 682 0.76 -4.12 -19.50
CA GLY A 682 1.16 -4.89 -20.67
C GLY A 682 2.25 -4.26 -21.51
N ALA A 683 2.70 -3.03 -21.16
CA ALA A 683 3.76 -2.35 -21.89
C ALA A 683 5.15 -2.85 -21.53
N GLY A 684 6.03 -2.87 -22.50
CA GLY A 684 7.47 -2.83 -22.28
C GLY A 684 7.95 -1.38 -22.16
N VAL A 685 8.89 -1.12 -21.28
CA VAL A 685 9.56 0.19 -21.15
C VAL A 685 11.05 0.02 -21.41
N LEU A 686 11.61 0.84 -22.29
CA LEU A 686 13.04 0.89 -22.55
C LEU A 686 13.74 1.70 -21.45
N VAL A 687 14.65 1.04 -20.72
CA VAL A 687 15.49 1.67 -19.71
C VAL A 687 16.92 1.68 -20.19
N SER A 688 17.32 2.77 -20.83
CA SER A 688 18.64 2.90 -21.41
C SER A 688 19.61 3.55 -20.43
N PHE A 689 20.74 2.92 -20.23
CA PHE A 689 21.87 3.48 -19.48
C PHE A 689 23.04 3.69 -20.44
N LYS A 690 23.67 4.83 -20.34
CA LYS A 690 24.87 5.12 -21.10
C LYS A 690 26.08 4.74 -20.26
N ILE A 691 26.67 3.58 -20.55
CA ILE A 691 27.92 3.17 -19.92
C ILE A 691 29.07 3.61 -20.82
N ASN A 692 30.01 4.32 -20.25
CA ASN A 692 31.27 4.62 -20.91
C ASN A 692 32.31 3.56 -20.48
N ALA A 693 32.39 2.48 -21.26
CA ALA A 693 33.33 1.38 -21.04
C ALA A 693 34.77 1.74 -21.47
N GLN A 694 34.92 2.86 -22.19
CA GLN A 694 36.23 3.36 -22.66
C GLN A 694 36.72 4.57 -21.88
N ALA A 695 35.98 4.99 -20.84
CA ALA A 695 36.50 6.00 -19.94
C ALA A 695 37.79 5.40 -19.34
N TRP A 696 38.89 5.93 -19.75
CA TRP A 696 40.17 5.56 -19.17
C TRP A 696 40.13 5.95 -17.70
N PRO A 697 40.22 5.02 -16.76
CA PRO A 697 40.38 5.42 -15.39
C PRO A 697 41.85 5.59 -15.19
N ILE A 698 42.27 6.74 -15.36
CA ILE A 698 43.45 7.03 -14.59
C ILE A 698 42.91 7.63 -13.28
N GLN A 699 42.59 6.78 -12.31
CA GLN A 699 42.81 7.16 -10.92
C GLN A 699 44.32 7.32 -10.74
N THR A 700 44.89 8.27 -11.41
CA THR A 700 46.28 8.59 -11.31
C THR A 700 46.31 9.81 -10.41
N PHE A 701 46.85 9.65 -9.26
CA PHE A 701 47.31 10.79 -8.53
C PHE A 701 48.45 11.42 -9.35
N LEU A 702 48.16 12.56 -9.95
CA LEU A 702 49.18 13.33 -10.65
C LEU A 702 49.82 14.30 -9.65
N ARG A 703 51.09 14.46 -9.75
CA ARG A 703 51.82 15.47 -8.97
C ARG A 703 52.25 16.58 -9.91
N PRO A 704 51.46 17.65 -10.06
CA PRO A 704 51.88 18.80 -10.84
C PRO A 704 53.03 19.52 -10.15
N LEU A 705 54.07 19.85 -10.90
CA LEU A 705 55.23 20.55 -10.39
C LEU A 705 55.23 22.00 -10.87
N GLN A 706 55.69 22.92 -10.01
CA GLN A 706 55.94 24.31 -10.41
C GLN A 706 57.18 24.37 -11.31
N PRO A 707 57.31 25.47 -12.10
CA PRO A 707 58.59 25.76 -12.74
C PRO A 707 59.69 25.82 -11.66
N GLY A 708 60.64 24.90 -11.72
CA GLY A 708 61.65 24.72 -10.68
C GLY A 708 61.51 23.44 -9.85
N GLY A 709 60.55 22.58 -10.15
CA GLY A 709 60.43 21.21 -9.62
C GLY A 709 59.76 21.08 -8.25
N GLN A 710 59.29 22.17 -7.65
CA GLN A 710 58.56 22.12 -6.37
C GLN A 710 57.08 21.75 -6.59
N THR A 711 56.45 21.11 -5.60
CA THR A 711 55.03 20.84 -5.58
C THR A 711 54.21 22.11 -5.34
N PHE A 712 52.96 22.16 -5.86
CA PHE A 712 52.05 23.24 -5.53
C PHE A 712 51.57 23.10 -4.06
N PRO A 713 51.27 24.23 -3.39
CA PRO A 713 50.77 24.22 -2.02
C PRO A 713 49.43 23.48 -1.93
N VAL A 714 49.17 22.88 -0.76
CA VAL A 714 47.91 22.25 -0.41
C VAL A 714 46.74 23.22 -0.59
N GLY A 715 45.62 22.74 -1.16
CA GLY A 715 44.44 23.56 -1.42
C GLY A 715 44.52 24.41 -2.67
N THR A 716 45.59 24.34 -3.48
CA THR A 716 45.67 25.02 -4.77
C THR A 716 44.60 24.43 -5.71
N LEU A 717 43.76 25.32 -6.28
CA LEU A 717 42.71 24.93 -7.21
C LEU A 717 43.29 24.55 -8.57
N VAL A 718 42.75 23.47 -9.12
CA VAL A 718 43.13 22.92 -10.42
C VAL A 718 41.85 22.78 -11.27
N TYR A 719 41.88 23.33 -12.42
CA TYR A 719 40.76 23.29 -13.39
C TYR A 719 41.14 22.34 -14.52
N ALA A 720 40.39 21.25 -14.63
CA ALA A 720 40.55 20.28 -15.71
C ALA A 720 39.45 20.46 -16.78
N SER A 721 39.85 20.68 -18.01
CA SER A 721 38.92 20.73 -19.15
C SER A 721 38.77 19.32 -19.75
N VAL A 722 37.61 18.72 -19.59
CA VAL A 722 37.28 17.40 -20.13
C VAL A 722 36.08 17.54 -21.05
N ASN A 723 36.23 17.27 -22.33
CA ASN A 723 35.16 17.38 -23.35
C ASN A 723 34.45 18.75 -23.41
N GLY A 724 35.14 19.84 -23.00
CA GLY A 724 34.53 21.19 -22.97
C GLY A 724 33.89 21.55 -21.62
N ASP A 725 33.78 20.61 -20.67
CA ASP A 725 33.35 20.88 -19.30
C ASP A 725 34.58 21.14 -18.40
N GLU A 726 34.54 22.17 -17.56
CA GLU A 726 35.54 22.43 -16.55
C GLU A 726 35.17 21.69 -15.24
N LYS A 727 36.09 20.84 -14.77
CA LYS A 727 36.03 20.19 -13.46
C LYS A 727 37.04 20.75 -12.53
N GLU A 728 36.66 21.07 -11.29
CA GLU A 728 37.55 21.55 -10.25
C GLU A 728 38.07 20.41 -9.36
N THR A 729 39.33 20.46 -9.03
CA THR A 729 39.99 19.62 -8.01
C THR A 729 41.00 20.44 -7.23
N VAL A 730 41.54 19.87 -6.17
CA VAL A 730 42.53 20.56 -5.32
C VAL A 730 43.78 19.74 -5.15
N VAL A 731 44.90 20.41 -4.91
CA VAL A 731 46.16 19.78 -4.55
C VAL A 731 46.04 19.28 -3.09
N ASP A 732 46.37 18.01 -2.83
CA ASP A 732 46.33 17.38 -1.52
C ASP A 732 47.60 17.65 -0.71
N ARG A 733 47.71 17.05 0.50
CA ARG A 733 48.86 17.22 1.41
C ARG A 733 50.16 16.65 0.86
N GLU A 734 50.08 15.74 -0.09
CA GLU A 734 51.22 15.10 -0.73
C GLU A 734 51.62 15.79 -2.03
N GLY A 735 50.98 16.92 -2.35
CA GLY A 735 51.17 17.64 -3.61
C GLY A 735 50.57 16.96 -4.83
N LYS A 736 49.61 16.06 -4.60
CA LYS A 736 48.91 15.29 -5.63
C LYS A 736 47.56 15.90 -5.94
N ILE A 737 47.07 15.68 -7.17
CA ILE A 737 45.69 15.97 -7.58
C ILE A 737 45.00 14.68 -7.98
N TRP A 738 43.73 14.59 -7.65
CA TRP A 738 42.87 13.49 -8.08
C TRP A 738 41.95 14.01 -9.16
N ILE A 739 41.92 13.37 -10.32
CA ILE A 739 41.02 13.68 -11.43
C ILE A 739 40.31 12.37 -11.84
N GLY A 740 39.00 12.30 -11.62
CA GLY A 740 38.20 11.05 -11.75
C GLY A 740 37.94 10.61 -13.19
N GLU A 741 38.14 11.47 -14.19
CA GLU A 741 37.92 11.14 -15.61
C GLU A 741 39.00 11.85 -16.43
N LEU A 742 39.96 11.10 -16.90
CA LEU A 742 40.97 11.59 -17.83
C LEU A 742 40.79 10.95 -19.20
N ILE A 743 40.62 11.78 -20.21
CA ILE A 743 40.70 11.39 -21.61
C ILE A 743 42.16 11.63 -22.05
N PRO A 744 42.73 10.78 -22.95
CA PRO A 744 44.00 11.09 -23.57
C PRO A 744 44.00 12.52 -24.10
N ALA A 745 44.97 13.32 -23.72
CA ALA A 745 45.09 14.77 -24.03
C ALA A 745 44.22 15.71 -23.14
N THR A 746 43.90 15.36 -21.93
CA THR A 746 43.27 16.28 -20.96
C THR A 746 44.24 17.43 -20.67
N MET A 747 43.77 18.66 -20.86
CA MET A 747 44.46 19.87 -20.43
C MET A 747 43.92 20.27 -19.07
N PHE A 748 44.82 20.61 -18.13
CA PHE A 748 44.39 21.22 -16.87
C PHE A 748 45.23 22.47 -16.58
N THR A 749 44.63 23.36 -15.82
CA THR A 749 45.19 24.69 -15.53
C THR A 749 45.28 24.87 -14.00
N ILE A 750 46.42 25.35 -13.54
CA ILE A 750 46.62 25.69 -12.13
C ILE A 750 46.93 27.18 -12.03
N HIS A 751 46.17 27.87 -11.17
CA HIS A 751 46.42 29.27 -10.83
C HIS A 751 47.15 29.35 -9.49
N HIS A 752 48.37 29.89 -9.52
CA HIS A 752 49.15 30.08 -8.29
C HIS A 752 50.00 31.35 -8.39
N LYS A 753 49.92 32.22 -7.36
CA LYS A 753 50.73 33.47 -7.24
C LYS A 753 50.75 34.35 -8.49
N GLY A 754 49.57 34.51 -9.15
CA GLY A 754 49.45 35.33 -10.35
C GLY A 754 49.98 34.68 -11.62
N LEU A 755 50.38 33.44 -11.58
CA LEU A 755 50.76 32.61 -12.71
C LEU A 755 49.63 31.66 -13.04
N MET A 756 49.38 31.46 -14.31
CA MET A 756 48.49 30.42 -14.85
C MET A 756 49.34 29.39 -15.58
N CYS A 757 49.47 28.22 -14.99
CA CYS A 757 50.27 27.14 -15.57
C CYS A 757 49.36 26.11 -16.22
N LYS A 758 49.62 25.80 -17.51
CA LYS A 758 48.92 24.81 -18.29
C LYS A 758 49.70 23.50 -18.32
N PHE A 759 49.00 22.42 -18.14
CA PHE A 759 49.55 21.06 -18.16
C PHE A 759 48.79 20.20 -19.16
N ARG A 760 49.51 19.45 -19.96
CA ARG A 760 48.99 18.45 -20.86
C ARG A 760 49.34 17.06 -20.35
N LEU A 761 48.35 16.24 -20.15
CA LEU A 761 48.55 14.85 -19.80
C LEU A 761 48.81 14.01 -21.03
N LEU A 762 50.00 13.48 -21.16
CA LEU A 762 50.34 12.42 -22.11
C LEU A 762 50.30 11.09 -21.36
N VAL A 763 49.26 10.26 -21.66
CA VAL A 763 49.08 9.00 -20.98
C VAL A 763 50.06 7.95 -21.51
N ASN A 764 51.05 7.60 -20.69
CA ASN A 764 51.80 6.36 -20.85
C ASN A 764 51.13 5.22 -20.05
N ASN A 765 50.96 4.08 -20.66
CA ASN A 765 50.15 2.94 -20.21
C ASN A 765 50.59 2.22 -18.92
N THR A 766 51.03 2.86 -17.87
CA THR A 766 51.41 2.20 -16.61
C THR A 766 50.44 2.56 -15.49
N ILE A 767 49.62 1.60 -15.12
CA ILE A 767 48.69 1.63 -13.99
C ILE A 767 49.52 1.62 -12.68
N GLY A 768 49.34 2.61 -11.81
CA GLY A 768 49.73 2.53 -10.40
C GLY A 768 50.88 3.44 -9.92
N GLU A 769 51.60 4.16 -10.76
CA GLU A 769 52.62 5.13 -10.31
C GLU A 769 52.14 6.58 -10.37
N VAL A 770 52.45 7.35 -9.31
CA VAL A 770 52.19 8.80 -9.28
C VAL A 770 53.08 9.48 -10.29
N ALA A 771 52.55 9.87 -11.42
CA ALA A 771 53.30 10.59 -12.44
C ALA A 771 53.52 12.06 -12.00
N SER A 772 54.75 12.49 -11.89
CA SER A 772 55.11 13.92 -11.76
C SER A 772 55.06 14.55 -13.14
N ILE A 773 54.33 15.65 -13.29
CA ILE A 773 54.15 16.34 -14.55
C ILE A 773 54.65 17.78 -14.46
N GLN A 774 55.34 18.20 -15.49
CA GLN A 774 55.82 19.57 -15.67
C GLN A 774 54.78 20.40 -16.44
N PRO A 775 54.67 21.71 -16.20
CA PRO A 775 53.82 22.57 -17.02
C PRO A 775 54.37 22.71 -18.45
N ASP A 776 53.45 22.70 -19.41
CA ASP A 776 53.75 23.06 -20.83
C ASP A 776 54.16 24.53 -20.95
N GLY A 777 53.66 25.38 -20.07
CA GLY A 777 53.96 26.77 -19.96
C GLY A 777 53.22 27.46 -18.82
N CYS A 778 53.84 28.52 -18.26
CA CYS A 778 53.22 29.37 -17.25
C CYS A 778 53.19 30.80 -17.73
N GLU A 779 52.01 31.40 -17.76
CA GLU A 779 51.79 32.81 -18.18
C GLU A 779 51.41 33.65 -16.97
N LYS A 780 51.82 34.93 -16.92
CA LYS A 780 51.33 35.86 -15.90
C LYS A 780 49.88 36.19 -16.25
N LYS A 781 48.99 36.02 -15.28
CA LYS A 781 47.58 36.46 -15.43
C LYS A 781 47.59 37.99 -15.63
N LYS A 782 47.15 38.49 -16.79
CA LYS A 782 46.97 39.93 -17.03
C LYS A 782 45.84 40.48 -16.15
#